data_238f1ecfc4e1536e7c0d7f7588c5cf9b
#
_entry.id   238f1ecfc4e1536e7c0d7f7588c5cf9b
#
_cell.length_a   1.000
_cell.length_b   1.000
_cell.length_c   1.000
_cell.angle_alpha   90.00
_cell.angle_beta   90.00
_cell.angle_gamma   90.00
#
_symmetry.space_group_name_H-M   'P 1'
#
loop_
_entity.id
_entity.type
_entity.pdbx_description
1 polymer ?
#
loop_
_entity_poly.entity_id
_entity_poly.type
_entity_poly.pdbx_seq_one_letter_code
_entity_poly.pdbx_strand_id
1 'polypeptide(L)'
;MQDRVDLGQFVDFSWLGPILLSILFPVNPLRWGSSFQESRMHPPVKYFEKALTLAASGAWQVFERLNRIRPNASFTPSWSDKPLLKSWQKTKPTLGWPRTTDSLCPKCIPEARAKILNGDVDLGALVHEKVGEIKAQVIERDGQIWMVKDCPIHGHFEDVMAIDVRFFKHLEDVFPGRDIRAHNDEKLHKHGSSTIKHGRGSVLTVDLTNRCNMMCDPCFMDANQVGFVHELTWDDIKTLLDNAITIKPKRQMSVQFSGGEPTLSPYFLDAVRYARKVGYISTQAATNGIEFAKSPEFAREAAAAGLRYAYLQFDGIGNAANSHRHVGNLFDVKIQAIENLYNNGVDIVPVTTLINGVNNEQVGSLIRFALDNPKMIPFLSFQPVSFTGRDEAVTPERRFAQRYTLSHLAHDVQKQTGLGEPTRDWFPISFLGTFSDWADLIHGPGRDWGQFNCGCHPNCGVGMAVMVDKETKESAPVTAFLNADRLANDVKKINDAARGHFLSSVGMALAVMRNYNPFKAPTHFTLKAMMEKFDKTYGVTGRNYGKVTPDRTFEDIEKRRQDRWNFLFIAGMWFQDLFNYDFRRTEQCIIPYATQEGEISFCAYNTGVGWRNIIEKMHQTATLNKWYEERGRHLIYAGNKPVELPTLDHSLQLRADDVNKGVQTDLDEKGIAKTARDEVRMARDKKHVVRTPEDEAMERLYRERILNQTPSSEQKEAKPAIVQIEV
;
A
#
# COMPACT_ATOMS: atom_id res chain seq x y z
N MET A 1 22.80 35.94 -21.88
CA MET A 1 23.79 36.34 -20.86
C MET A 1 23.76 35.26 -19.80
N GLN A 2 24.80 34.46 -19.86
CA GLN A 2 25.05 33.35 -18.95
C GLN A 2 25.73 33.91 -17.70
N ASP A 3 25.10 33.82 -16.57
CA ASP A 3 25.78 33.94 -15.30
C ASP A 3 25.86 32.57 -14.64
N ARG A 4 27.01 31.93 -14.81
CA ARG A 4 27.47 30.80 -14.02
C ARG A 4 27.74 31.31 -12.60
N VAL A 5 26.89 30.94 -11.67
CA VAL A 5 27.26 31.03 -10.24
C VAL A 5 28.10 29.81 -9.90
N ASP A 6 29.35 30.13 -9.59
CA ASP A 6 30.38 29.20 -9.16
C ASP A 6 30.04 28.63 -7.76
N LEU A 7 29.67 27.37 -7.71
CA LEU A 7 29.32 26.59 -6.49
C LEU A 7 30.59 25.94 -5.87
N GLY A 8 31.68 26.65 -5.89
CA GLY A 8 32.93 26.19 -5.32
C GLY A 8 33.16 26.64 -3.89
N GLN A 9 32.38 26.22 -2.92
CA GLN A 9 32.75 26.13 -1.49
C GLN A 9 31.73 25.29 -0.72
N PHE A 10 31.58 24.02 -1.09
CA PHE A 10 31.06 23.03 -0.17
C PHE A 10 32.22 22.53 0.68
N VAL A 11 32.26 22.95 1.92
CA VAL A 11 33.15 22.38 2.92
C VAL A 11 32.90 20.88 2.98
N ASP A 12 33.89 20.13 2.62
CA ASP A 12 33.91 18.68 2.60
C ASP A 12 33.79 18.13 4.05
N PHE A 13 32.58 17.77 4.45
CA PHE A 13 32.30 17.17 5.75
C PHE A 13 32.48 15.65 5.77
N SER A 14 33.11 15.05 4.76
CA SER A 14 33.48 13.63 4.74
C SER A 14 34.34 13.20 5.94
N TRP A 15 34.96 14.14 6.61
CA TRP A 15 35.81 13.97 7.80
C TRP A 15 35.04 13.76 9.11
N LEU A 16 33.80 14.20 9.21
CA LEU A 16 33.04 14.14 10.47
C LEU A 16 32.32 12.81 10.70
N GLY A 17 31.96 12.09 9.63
CA GLY A 17 31.39 10.74 9.74
C GLY A 17 32.37 9.75 10.40
N PRO A 18 33.62 9.65 9.90
CA PRO A 18 34.66 8.84 10.52
C PRO A 18 35.07 9.32 11.92
N ILE A 19 35.08 10.62 12.15
CA ILE A 19 35.46 11.21 13.47
C ILE A 19 34.38 10.94 14.53
N LEU A 20 33.09 11.08 14.19
CA LEU A 20 32.01 10.73 15.13
C LEU A 20 31.96 9.22 15.39
N LEU A 21 32.19 8.40 14.37
CA LEU A 21 32.32 6.95 14.53
C LEU A 21 33.62 6.56 15.27
N SER A 22 34.74 7.24 15.04
CA SER A 22 36.01 6.98 15.73
C SER A 22 36.05 7.52 17.16
N ILE A 23 35.35 8.61 17.44
CA ILE A 23 35.19 9.13 18.82
C ILE A 23 34.20 8.26 19.61
N LEU A 24 33.17 7.74 18.93
CA LEU A 24 32.18 6.84 19.57
C LEU A 24 32.62 5.38 19.62
N PHE A 25 33.61 4.98 18.80
CA PHE A 25 34.10 3.59 18.71
C PHE A 25 35.63 3.54 18.61
N PRO A 26 36.37 3.87 19.65
CA PRO A 26 37.84 3.83 19.63
C PRO A 26 38.33 2.40 19.88
N VAL A 27 38.08 1.46 19.01
CA VAL A 27 38.70 0.11 19.12
C VAL A 27 39.13 -0.39 17.77
N ASN A 28 40.44 -0.41 17.58
CA ASN A 28 41.12 -1.19 16.58
C ASN A 28 40.82 -2.68 16.81
N PRO A 29 40.45 -3.45 15.78
CA PRO A 29 40.25 -4.89 15.96
C PRO A 29 41.61 -5.57 16.21
N LEU A 30 41.91 -5.87 17.45
CA LEU A 30 42.94 -6.82 17.77
C LEU A 30 42.55 -8.15 17.12
N ARG A 31 43.41 -8.64 16.22
CA ARG A 31 43.37 -9.98 15.65
C ARG A 31 43.49 -10.98 16.81
N TRP A 32 42.39 -11.63 17.12
CA TRP A 32 42.42 -12.89 17.90
C TRP A 32 42.19 -14.03 16.94
N GLY A 33 43.10 -15.03 17.07
CA GLY A 33 43.18 -16.16 16.17
C GLY A 33 41.91 -17.00 16.12
N SER A 34 41.73 -17.56 14.96
CA SER A 34 40.71 -18.54 14.59
C SER A 34 40.80 -19.79 15.46
N SER A 35 39.88 -19.93 16.41
CA SER A 35 39.35 -21.22 16.90
C SER A 35 38.54 -21.03 18.19
N PHE A 36 37.29 -20.62 18.07
CA PHE A 36 36.27 -20.87 19.09
C PHE A 36 34.92 -20.99 18.41
N GLN A 37 34.22 -22.07 18.72
CA GLN A 37 32.88 -22.39 18.24
C GLN A 37 31.91 -21.22 18.37
N GLU A 38 31.21 -20.94 17.27
CA GLU A 38 30.10 -20.00 17.16
C GLU A 38 28.91 -20.42 18.03
N SER A 39 28.93 -20.10 19.30
CA SER A 39 27.71 -20.15 20.09
C SER A 39 27.74 -19.10 21.21
N ARG A 40 26.93 -18.10 21.07
CA ARG A 40 26.57 -16.98 21.96
C ARG A 40 27.30 -15.68 21.63
N MET A 41 26.52 -14.72 21.15
CA MET A 41 27.01 -13.35 21.02
C MET A 41 27.47 -12.82 22.36
N HIS A 42 28.64 -12.23 22.31
CA HIS A 42 29.45 -11.87 23.47
C HIS A 42 28.72 -10.90 24.42
N PRO A 43 28.43 -11.29 25.66
CA PRO A 43 27.89 -10.43 26.69
C PRO A 43 28.55 -9.04 26.78
N PRO A 44 29.89 -8.92 26.61
CA PRO A 44 30.57 -7.64 26.72
C PRO A 44 30.07 -6.56 25.75
N VAL A 45 29.73 -6.89 24.51
CA VAL A 45 29.25 -5.91 23.51
C VAL A 45 27.90 -5.31 23.92
N LYS A 46 26.97 -6.15 24.39
CA LYS A 46 25.65 -5.69 24.85
C LYS A 46 25.76 -4.77 26.09
N TYR A 47 26.68 -5.07 27.01
CA TYR A 47 26.90 -4.21 28.18
C TYR A 47 27.55 -2.89 27.79
N PHE A 48 28.50 -2.90 26.85
CA PHE A 48 29.07 -1.68 26.30
C PHE A 48 28.01 -0.81 25.60
N GLU A 49 27.18 -1.39 24.77
CA GLU A 49 26.07 -0.69 24.14
C GLU A 49 25.09 -0.11 25.18
N LYS A 50 24.84 -0.83 26.26
CA LYS A 50 24.02 -0.32 27.37
C LYS A 50 24.64 0.89 28.04
N ALA A 51 25.94 0.90 28.23
CA ALA A 51 26.67 2.07 28.75
C ALA A 51 26.55 3.28 27.80
N LEU A 52 26.66 3.04 26.48
CA LEU A 52 26.43 4.08 25.46
C LEU A 52 25.00 4.64 25.51
N THR A 53 23.98 3.80 25.71
CA THR A 53 22.60 4.28 25.82
C THR A 53 22.38 5.17 27.05
N LEU A 54 23.07 4.86 28.15
CA LEU A 54 23.03 5.70 29.37
C LEU A 54 23.75 7.03 29.15
N ALA A 55 24.95 7.00 28.55
CA ALA A 55 25.69 8.21 28.21
C ALA A 55 24.90 9.14 27.25
N ALA A 56 24.26 8.53 26.22
CA ALA A 56 23.39 9.26 25.31
C ALA A 56 22.18 9.89 26.02
N SER A 57 21.64 9.24 27.05
CA SER A 57 20.56 9.80 27.86
C SER A 57 21.00 11.05 28.63
N GLY A 58 22.21 11.05 29.18
CA GLY A 58 22.79 12.24 29.83
C GLY A 58 23.07 13.36 28.81
N ALA A 59 23.69 13.03 27.69
CA ALA A 59 23.96 13.99 26.60
C ALA A 59 22.67 14.59 26.02
N TRP A 60 21.61 13.81 25.93
CA TRP A 60 20.29 14.30 25.51
C TRP A 60 19.73 15.37 26.42
N GLN A 61 19.89 15.25 27.73
CA GLN A 61 19.42 16.27 28.68
C GLN A 61 20.12 17.60 28.45
N VAL A 62 21.42 17.56 28.16
CA VAL A 62 22.19 18.76 27.83
C VAL A 62 21.73 19.36 26.51
N PHE A 63 21.57 18.53 25.49
CA PHE A 63 21.06 18.91 24.17
C PHE A 63 19.67 19.56 24.26
N GLU A 64 18.78 19.00 25.01
CA GLU A 64 17.42 19.54 25.22
C GLU A 64 17.44 20.89 25.95
N ARG A 65 18.28 21.04 26.97
CA ARG A 65 18.46 22.34 27.69
C ARG A 65 19.00 23.43 26.76
N LEU A 66 20.00 23.10 25.94
CA LEU A 66 20.56 24.05 24.96
C LEU A 66 19.52 24.46 23.91
N ASN A 67 18.67 23.56 23.48
CA ASN A 67 17.59 23.87 22.54
C ASN A 67 16.52 24.80 23.14
N ARG A 68 16.27 24.73 24.45
CA ARG A 68 15.31 25.63 25.13
C ARG A 68 15.83 27.06 25.27
N ILE A 69 17.15 27.27 25.41
CA ILE A 69 17.76 28.59 25.58
C ILE A 69 17.79 29.37 24.26
N ARG A 70 17.81 28.68 23.12
CA ARG A 70 17.87 29.29 21.80
C ARG A 70 16.49 29.41 21.17
N PRO A 71 16.15 30.53 20.50
CA PRO A 71 14.91 30.65 19.76
C PRO A 71 14.85 29.62 18.66
N ASN A 72 13.64 29.14 18.36
CA ASN A 72 13.40 28.18 17.28
C ASN A 72 13.72 28.82 15.94
N ALA A 73 14.46 28.11 15.09
CA ALA A 73 14.63 28.50 13.70
C ALA A 73 13.36 28.20 12.88
N SER A 74 13.13 28.97 11.84
CA SER A 74 12.11 28.66 10.83
C SER A 74 12.75 27.90 9.68
N PHE A 75 11.97 27.02 9.04
CA PHE A 75 12.37 26.32 7.83
C PHE A 75 11.36 26.67 6.73
N THR A 76 11.82 27.33 5.66
CA THR A 76 11.00 27.71 4.51
C THR A 76 11.54 26.99 3.29
N PRO A 77 10.74 26.07 2.66
CA PRO A 77 11.14 25.40 1.45
C PRO A 77 11.26 26.37 0.27
N SER A 78 12.03 26.01 -0.75
CA SER A 78 12.21 26.82 -1.97
C SER A 78 10.91 27.01 -2.77
N TRP A 79 9.93 26.17 -2.59
CA TRP A 79 8.65 26.19 -3.30
C TRP A 79 7.53 26.92 -2.55
N SER A 80 7.78 27.52 -1.38
CA SER A 80 6.77 28.17 -0.57
C SER A 80 7.28 29.49 0.00
N ASP A 81 6.42 30.51 0.02
CA ASP A 81 6.70 31.80 0.67
C ASP A 81 6.57 31.72 2.19
N LYS A 82 6.07 30.61 2.72
CA LYS A 82 5.81 30.42 4.14
C LYS A 82 6.63 29.26 4.69
N PRO A 83 7.08 29.35 5.97
CA PRO A 83 7.71 28.24 6.63
C PRO A 83 6.83 26.99 6.65
N LEU A 84 7.47 25.80 6.59
CA LEU A 84 6.79 24.55 6.88
C LEU A 84 6.19 24.59 8.29
N LEU A 85 4.99 24.05 8.42
CA LEU A 85 4.39 23.86 9.73
C LEU A 85 5.23 22.85 10.52
N LYS A 86 5.67 23.26 11.69
CA LYS A 86 6.33 22.39 12.66
C LYS A 86 5.32 21.46 13.31
N SER A 87 5.78 20.40 13.96
CA SER A 87 4.91 19.38 14.56
C SER A 87 3.88 19.97 15.54
N TRP A 88 4.23 20.99 16.30
CA TRP A 88 3.30 21.68 17.21
C TRP A 88 2.30 22.63 16.50
N GLN A 89 2.56 23.01 15.25
CA GLN A 89 1.66 23.83 14.44
C GLN A 89 0.71 23.00 13.60
N LYS A 90 0.97 21.70 13.47
CA LYS A 90 0.08 20.80 12.74
C LYS A 90 -1.24 20.66 13.46
N THR A 91 -2.32 20.72 12.71
CA THR A 91 -3.65 20.49 13.26
C THR A 91 -3.79 19.02 13.66
N LYS A 92 -3.93 18.76 14.94
CA LYS A 92 -4.29 17.45 15.48
C LYS A 92 -5.78 17.47 15.81
N PRO A 93 -6.67 17.06 14.89
CA PRO A 93 -8.10 17.02 15.18
C PRO A 93 -8.35 16.04 16.31
N THR A 94 -9.36 16.33 17.11
CA THR A 94 -9.86 15.36 18.09
C THR A 94 -10.42 14.16 17.35
N LEU A 95 -9.83 12.99 17.58
CA LEU A 95 -10.25 11.72 16.96
C LEU A 95 -10.97 10.79 17.95
N GLY A 96 -11.17 11.23 19.19
CA GLY A 96 -11.88 10.46 20.21
C GLY A 96 -13.32 10.08 19.81
N TRP A 97 -13.96 9.35 20.65
CA TRP A 97 -15.37 8.94 20.50
C TRP A 97 -16.19 9.21 21.77
N PRO A 98 -17.51 9.32 21.67
CA PRO A 98 -18.25 9.35 20.41
C PRO A 98 -17.88 10.58 19.57
N ARG A 99 -17.83 10.41 18.26
CA ARG A 99 -17.60 11.54 17.34
C ARG A 99 -18.53 11.48 16.14
N THR A 100 -18.89 12.64 15.63
CA THR A 100 -19.64 12.74 14.36
C THR A 100 -18.67 13.03 13.21
N THR A 101 -18.88 12.37 12.08
CA THR A 101 -18.16 12.60 10.82
C THR A 101 -19.14 12.67 9.65
N ASP A 102 -18.67 13.24 8.52
CA ASP A 102 -19.40 13.17 7.28
C ASP A 102 -19.17 11.82 6.60
N SER A 103 -20.21 11.24 6.03
CA SER A 103 -20.25 9.92 5.45
C SER A 103 -21.19 9.84 4.27
N LEU A 104 -21.34 8.67 3.67
CA LEU A 104 -22.19 8.39 2.52
C LEU A 104 -23.24 7.32 2.86
N CYS A 105 -24.41 7.43 2.27
CA CYS A 105 -25.43 6.41 2.32
C CYS A 105 -25.11 5.25 1.35
N PRO A 106 -25.05 4.00 1.83
CA PRO A 106 -24.70 2.85 0.99
C PRO A 106 -25.69 2.53 -0.13
N LYS A 107 -26.88 3.12 -0.11
CA LYS A 107 -27.90 2.92 -1.15
C LYS A 107 -28.09 4.15 -2.03
N CYS A 108 -28.14 5.36 -1.46
CA CYS A 108 -28.30 6.59 -2.26
C CYS A 108 -27.19 6.76 -3.31
N ILE A 109 -25.95 6.38 -2.97
CA ILE A 109 -24.80 6.57 -3.86
C ILE A 109 -24.87 5.67 -5.10
N PRO A 110 -25.06 4.33 -4.99
CA PRO A 110 -25.26 3.48 -6.15
C PRO A 110 -26.46 3.90 -7.03
N GLU A 111 -27.56 4.32 -6.41
CA GLU A 111 -28.74 4.80 -7.12
C GLU A 111 -28.46 6.09 -7.91
N ALA A 112 -27.78 7.06 -7.29
CA ALA A 112 -27.40 8.30 -7.96
C ALA A 112 -26.41 8.04 -9.10
N ARG A 113 -25.43 7.18 -8.88
CA ARG A 113 -24.47 6.76 -9.90
C ARG A 113 -25.16 6.11 -11.10
N ALA A 114 -26.11 5.21 -10.86
CA ALA A 114 -26.87 4.56 -11.93
C ALA A 114 -27.61 5.59 -12.79
N LYS A 115 -28.28 6.57 -12.18
CA LYS A 115 -28.96 7.65 -12.88
C LYS A 115 -28.00 8.50 -13.73
N ILE A 116 -26.80 8.78 -13.23
CA ILE A 116 -25.78 9.52 -14.01
C ILE A 116 -25.27 8.70 -15.18
N LEU A 117 -24.98 7.40 -14.97
CA LEU A 117 -24.52 6.52 -16.03
C LEU A 117 -25.56 6.32 -17.14
N ASN A 118 -26.84 6.39 -16.80
CA ASN A 118 -27.95 6.35 -17.76
C ASN A 118 -28.24 7.70 -18.44
N GLY A 119 -27.63 8.79 -17.96
CA GLY A 119 -27.90 10.13 -18.47
C GLY A 119 -29.16 10.81 -17.91
N ASP A 120 -29.77 10.23 -16.87
CA ASP A 120 -30.99 10.78 -16.24
C ASP A 120 -30.68 12.01 -15.35
N VAL A 121 -29.44 12.10 -14.86
CA VAL A 121 -28.98 13.16 -13.95
C VAL A 121 -27.58 13.62 -14.37
N ASP A 122 -27.34 14.94 -14.30
CA ASP A 122 -26.04 15.53 -14.57
C ASP A 122 -24.99 15.19 -13.48
N LEU A 123 -23.74 15.05 -13.90
CA LEU A 123 -22.62 14.81 -13.00
C LEU A 123 -22.48 15.87 -11.89
N GLY A 124 -22.87 17.10 -12.17
CA GLY A 124 -22.88 18.22 -11.21
C GLY A 124 -23.67 17.90 -9.94
N ALA A 125 -24.67 17.04 -10.00
CA ALA A 125 -25.43 16.61 -8.83
C ALA A 125 -24.55 15.97 -7.75
N LEU A 126 -23.56 15.17 -8.13
CA LEU A 126 -22.61 14.58 -7.17
C LEU A 126 -21.68 15.61 -6.52
N VAL A 127 -21.33 16.65 -7.25
CA VAL A 127 -20.34 17.64 -6.81
C VAL A 127 -21.00 18.74 -5.98
N HIS A 128 -22.20 19.21 -6.39
CA HIS A 128 -22.84 20.41 -5.83
C HIS A 128 -24.02 20.10 -4.91
N GLU A 129 -24.82 19.07 -5.23
CA GLU A 129 -26.05 18.76 -4.49
C GLU A 129 -25.83 17.83 -3.29
N LYS A 130 -24.60 17.31 -3.11
CA LYS A 130 -24.24 16.43 -2.01
C LYS A 130 -25.13 15.19 -1.86
N VAL A 131 -25.55 14.62 -2.98
CA VAL A 131 -26.43 13.45 -3.00
C VAL A 131 -25.83 12.30 -2.19
N GLY A 132 -26.62 11.74 -1.28
CA GLY A 132 -26.20 10.63 -0.44
C GLY A 132 -25.23 10.98 0.69
N GLU A 133 -24.86 12.25 0.88
CA GLU A 133 -24.06 12.66 2.05
C GLU A 133 -24.93 12.65 3.31
N ILE A 134 -24.47 11.92 4.33
CA ILE A 134 -25.13 11.80 5.63
C ILE A 134 -24.12 11.93 6.76
N LYS A 135 -24.60 12.16 7.98
CA LYS A 135 -23.76 12.09 9.18
C LYS A 135 -23.62 10.65 9.65
N ALA A 136 -22.43 10.32 10.13
CA ALA A 136 -22.15 9.08 10.83
C ALA A 136 -21.60 9.37 12.23
N GLN A 137 -21.87 8.48 13.17
CA GLN A 137 -21.28 8.50 14.50
C GLN A 137 -20.28 7.36 14.62
N VAL A 138 -19.11 7.65 15.19
CA VAL A 138 -18.13 6.65 15.58
C VAL A 138 -18.26 6.49 17.08
N ILE A 139 -18.69 5.31 17.54
CA ILE A 139 -19.05 5.03 18.92
C ILE A 139 -18.28 3.81 19.45
N GLU A 140 -18.13 3.75 20.77
CA GLU A 140 -17.68 2.55 21.47
C GLU A 140 -18.90 1.77 21.96
N ARG A 141 -18.94 0.46 21.64
CA ARG A 141 -19.98 -0.45 22.06
C ARG A 141 -19.37 -1.85 22.25
N ASP A 142 -19.58 -2.45 23.41
CA ASP A 142 -19.12 -3.81 23.73
C ASP A 142 -17.62 -4.08 23.49
N GLY A 143 -16.77 -3.10 23.81
CA GLY A 143 -15.32 -3.21 23.62
C GLY A 143 -14.84 -3.08 22.16
N GLN A 144 -15.73 -2.70 21.26
CA GLN A 144 -15.49 -2.48 19.85
C GLN A 144 -15.78 -1.04 19.45
N ILE A 145 -15.23 -0.62 18.33
CA ILE A 145 -15.54 0.67 17.69
C ILE A 145 -16.47 0.41 16.52
N TRP A 146 -17.57 1.13 16.48
CA TRP A 146 -18.59 1.05 15.45
C TRP A 146 -18.77 2.38 14.74
N MET A 147 -19.06 2.33 13.45
CA MET A 147 -19.64 3.45 12.70
C MET A 147 -21.12 3.19 12.54
N VAL A 148 -21.94 4.16 12.98
CA VAL A 148 -23.40 4.08 12.94
C VAL A 148 -23.91 5.30 12.17
N LYS A 149 -24.86 5.10 11.25
CA LYS A 149 -25.42 6.18 10.44
C LYS A 149 -26.86 5.90 10.03
N ASP A 150 -27.64 6.96 9.96
CA ASP A 150 -29.05 6.93 9.58
C ASP A 150 -29.26 7.75 8.30
N CYS A 151 -29.83 7.13 7.29
CA CYS A 151 -30.25 7.79 6.08
C CYS A 151 -31.75 8.08 6.17
N PRO A 152 -32.20 9.31 5.89
CA PRO A 152 -33.64 9.66 5.93
C PRO A 152 -34.51 8.83 4.97
N ILE A 153 -33.90 8.30 3.89
CA ILE A 153 -34.59 7.52 2.85
C ILE A 153 -34.47 6.01 3.11
N HIS A 154 -33.26 5.54 3.52
CA HIS A 154 -32.94 4.10 3.52
C HIS A 154 -32.77 3.52 4.93
N GLY A 155 -32.97 4.33 5.98
CA GLY A 155 -32.91 3.89 7.38
C GLY A 155 -31.48 3.69 7.90
N HIS A 156 -31.33 2.74 8.79
CA HIS A 156 -30.17 2.52 9.63
C HIS A 156 -29.10 1.66 8.96
N PHE A 157 -27.83 2.05 9.16
CA PHE A 157 -26.64 1.29 8.76
C PHE A 157 -25.59 1.32 9.87
N GLU A 158 -24.92 0.21 10.07
CA GLU A 158 -23.78 0.14 11.00
C GLU A 158 -22.68 -0.79 10.47
N ASP A 159 -21.44 -0.56 10.92
CA ASP A 159 -20.30 -1.41 10.59
C ASP A 159 -19.22 -1.34 11.65
N VAL A 160 -18.44 -2.43 11.80
CA VAL A 160 -17.33 -2.53 12.74
C VAL A 160 -16.11 -1.81 12.20
N MET A 161 -15.56 -0.87 12.97
CA MET A 161 -14.33 -0.14 12.65
C MET A 161 -13.10 -0.77 13.32
N ALA A 162 -13.27 -1.34 14.51
CA ALA A 162 -12.21 -2.06 15.21
C ALA A 162 -12.82 -3.01 16.24
N ILE A 163 -12.19 -4.16 16.46
CA ILE A 163 -12.55 -5.14 17.48
C ILE A 163 -11.82 -4.90 18.82
N ASP A 164 -10.89 -3.97 18.85
CA ASP A 164 -10.14 -3.59 20.06
C ASP A 164 -10.06 -2.07 20.16
N VAL A 165 -10.72 -1.53 21.19
CA VAL A 165 -10.76 -0.11 21.50
C VAL A 165 -9.38 0.44 21.84
N ARG A 166 -8.54 -0.33 22.55
CA ARG A 166 -7.20 0.11 22.96
C ARG A 166 -6.29 0.25 21.75
N PHE A 167 -6.35 -0.71 20.81
CA PHE A 167 -5.62 -0.63 19.54
C PHE A 167 -6.02 0.63 18.75
N PHE A 168 -7.33 0.85 18.60
CA PHE A 168 -7.85 2.00 17.86
C PHE A 168 -7.42 3.34 18.51
N LYS A 169 -7.52 3.42 19.85
CA LYS A 169 -7.10 4.58 20.62
C LYS A 169 -5.59 4.85 20.48
N HIS A 170 -4.78 3.81 20.61
CA HIS A 170 -3.33 3.94 20.44
C HIS A 170 -2.95 4.56 19.08
N LEU A 171 -3.55 4.08 17.97
CA LEU A 171 -3.29 4.64 16.65
C LEU A 171 -3.62 6.14 16.56
N GLU A 172 -4.71 6.57 17.19
CA GLU A 172 -5.12 7.98 17.20
C GLU A 172 -4.25 8.84 18.13
N ASP A 173 -3.81 8.30 19.26
CA ASP A 173 -2.96 9.00 20.24
C ASP A 173 -1.55 9.29 19.67
N VAL A 174 -0.97 8.35 18.91
CA VAL A 174 0.35 8.51 18.30
C VAL A 174 0.31 9.21 16.93
N PHE A 175 -0.87 9.59 16.45
CA PHE A 175 -1.02 10.33 15.20
C PHE A 175 -0.33 11.71 15.30
N PRO A 176 0.62 12.05 14.41
CA PRO A 176 1.40 13.29 14.52
C PRO A 176 0.62 14.56 14.13
N GLY A 177 -0.62 14.42 13.68
CA GLY A 177 -1.47 15.49 13.17
C GLY A 177 -1.54 15.52 11.65
N ARG A 178 -2.50 16.31 11.12
CA ARG A 178 -2.67 16.52 9.67
C ARG A 178 -1.39 17.10 9.08
N ASP A 179 -1.04 16.60 7.93
CA ASP A 179 0.11 17.10 7.17
C ASP A 179 -0.19 18.47 6.53
N ILE A 180 0.74 18.98 5.75
CA ILE A 180 0.62 20.25 5.03
C ILE A 180 -0.67 20.26 4.22
N ARG A 181 -1.38 21.40 4.25
CA ARG A 181 -2.54 21.59 3.40
C ARG A 181 -2.11 21.56 1.93
N ALA A 182 -2.82 20.82 1.11
CA ALA A 182 -2.59 20.80 -0.32
C ALA A 182 -2.72 22.21 -0.91
N HIS A 183 -1.93 22.51 -1.93
CA HIS A 183 -2.02 23.77 -2.66
C HIS A 183 -3.44 23.97 -3.21
N ASN A 184 -3.90 25.23 -3.35
CA ASN A 184 -5.13 25.57 -4.05
C ASN A 184 -4.94 25.36 -5.57
N ASP A 185 -4.73 24.13 -6.00
CA ASP A 185 -4.70 23.75 -7.40
C ASP A 185 -6.11 23.30 -7.79
N GLU A 186 -6.67 23.91 -8.82
CA GLU A 186 -7.99 23.54 -9.33
C GLU A 186 -8.09 22.06 -9.71
N LYS A 187 -6.96 21.46 -10.17
CA LYS A 187 -6.88 20.03 -10.49
C LYS A 187 -7.13 19.13 -9.28
N LEU A 188 -6.91 19.65 -8.07
CA LEU A 188 -7.13 18.91 -6.81
C LEU A 188 -8.50 19.16 -6.21
N HIS A 189 -9.22 20.18 -6.63
CA HIS A 189 -10.40 20.69 -5.92
C HIS A 189 -11.73 20.54 -6.68
N LYS A 190 -11.74 19.90 -7.85
CA LYS A 190 -12.94 19.79 -8.70
C LYS A 190 -13.95 18.71 -8.27
N HIS A 191 -13.66 17.92 -7.27
CA HIS A 191 -14.41 16.70 -6.97
C HIS A 191 -15.25 16.77 -5.68
N GLY A 192 -15.58 17.99 -5.22
CA GLY A 192 -16.43 18.18 -4.03
C GLY A 192 -15.88 17.47 -2.80
N SER A 193 -16.69 16.64 -2.15
CA SER A 193 -16.33 15.84 -0.98
C SER A 193 -15.26 14.75 -1.25
N SER A 194 -14.98 14.45 -2.51
CA SER A 194 -13.93 13.50 -2.92
C SER A 194 -12.54 14.13 -2.97
N THR A 195 -12.42 15.43 -2.73
CA THR A 195 -11.18 16.19 -2.82
C THR A 195 -10.20 15.87 -1.71
N ILE A 196 -8.92 15.72 -2.08
CA ILE A 196 -7.81 15.57 -1.13
C ILE A 196 -7.42 16.98 -0.65
N LYS A 197 -7.49 17.23 0.66
CA LYS A 197 -7.21 18.55 1.25
C LYS A 197 -5.87 18.63 1.96
N HIS A 198 -5.36 17.52 2.46
CA HIS A 198 -4.17 17.46 3.29
C HIS A 198 -3.26 16.32 2.84
N GLY A 199 -2.01 16.41 3.25
CA GLY A 199 -1.05 15.34 3.08
C GLY A 199 -0.12 15.56 1.89
N ARG A 200 1.07 15.05 2.07
CA ARG A 200 2.03 14.78 1.00
C ARG A 200 1.69 13.41 0.45
N GLY A 201 1.44 13.29 -0.85
CA GLY A 201 1.17 12.01 -1.48
C GLY A 201 2.37 11.07 -1.36
N SER A 202 2.10 9.78 -1.43
CA SER A 202 3.12 8.73 -1.44
C SER A 202 3.23 8.08 -2.81
N VAL A 203 2.12 7.60 -3.34
CA VAL A 203 2.05 6.85 -4.59
C VAL A 203 0.91 7.39 -5.45
N LEU A 204 1.23 7.82 -6.66
CA LEU A 204 0.21 8.10 -7.68
C LEU A 204 -0.25 6.78 -8.29
N THR A 205 -1.54 6.51 -8.32
CA THR A 205 -2.10 5.34 -8.99
C THR A 205 -2.60 5.72 -10.38
N VAL A 206 -2.24 4.93 -11.38
CA VAL A 206 -2.64 5.13 -12.79
C VAL A 206 -3.16 3.80 -13.32
N ASP A 207 -4.46 3.73 -13.62
CA ASP A 207 -5.07 2.57 -14.23
C ASP A 207 -4.87 2.63 -15.76
N LEU A 208 -4.07 1.73 -16.30
CA LEU A 208 -3.76 1.70 -17.72
C LEU A 208 -4.89 1.13 -18.57
N THR A 209 -5.64 0.18 -18.03
CA THR A 209 -6.73 -0.52 -18.72
C THR A 209 -7.70 -1.12 -17.71
N ASN A 210 -8.97 -1.23 -18.07
CA ASN A 210 -9.97 -1.97 -17.30
C ASN A 210 -10.08 -3.45 -17.71
N ARG A 211 -9.17 -3.94 -18.58
CA ARG A 211 -9.08 -5.36 -18.98
C ARG A 211 -8.16 -6.13 -18.03
N CYS A 212 -8.50 -7.38 -17.78
CA CYS A 212 -7.72 -8.27 -16.94
C CYS A 212 -7.70 -9.68 -17.54
N ASN A 213 -6.61 -10.40 -17.36
CA ASN A 213 -6.51 -11.82 -17.73
C ASN A 213 -7.00 -12.77 -16.62
N MET A 214 -7.66 -12.24 -15.57
CA MET A 214 -8.32 -13.02 -14.52
C MET A 214 -9.75 -12.55 -14.27
N MET A 215 -10.58 -13.46 -13.71
CA MET A 215 -11.94 -13.18 -13.26
C MET A 215 -12.05 -13.44 -11.75
N CYS A 216 -11.42 -12.59 -10.97
CA CYS A 216 -11.37 -12.71 -9.52
C CYS A 216 -12.70 -12.39 -8.85
N ASP A 217 -12.93 -13.00 -7.68
CA ASP A 217 -13.96 -12.63 -6.74
C ASP A 217 -13.37 -12.73 -5.31
N PRO A 218 -13.17 -11.62 -4.59
CA PRO A 218 -13.59 -10.24 -4.93
C PRO A 218 -12.72 -9.56 -5.99
N CYS A 219 -13.31 -8.56 -6.68
CA CYS A 219 -12.59 -7.64 -7.55
C CYS A 219 -13.10 -6.22 -7.33
N PHE A 220 -12.29 -5.34 -6.73
CA PHE A 220 -12.72 -4.00 -6.33
C PHE A 220 -13.00 -3.06 -7.50
N MET A 221 -12.51 -3.36 -8.71
CA MET A 221 -12.78 -2.56 -9.90
C MET A 221 -13.73 -3.23 -10.90
N ASP A 222 -14.21 -4.42 -10.61
CA ASP A 222 -15.10 -5.21 -11.48
C ASP A 222 -14.56 -5.39 -12.92
N ALA A 223 -13.27 -5.66 -13.03
CA ALA A 223 -12.59 -5.82 -14.32
C ALA A 223 -13.32 -6.82 -15.25
N ASN A 224 -13.35 -6.51 -16.55
CA ASN A 224 -13.98 -7.27 -17.61
C ASN A 224 -15.53 -7.31 -17.61
N GLN A 225 -16.22 -6.67 -16.67
CA GLN A 225 -17.69 -6.78 -16.56
C GLN A 225 -18.46 -5.50 -16.89
N VAL A 226 -17.79 -4.39 -17.06
CA VAL A 226 -18.42 -3.09 -17.34
C VAL A 226 -18.97 -2.93 -18.77
N GLY A 227 -18.80 -3.92 -19.63
CA GLY A 227 -19.38 -3.92 -20.99
C GLY A 227 -18.66 -3.05 -22.03
N PHE A 228 -17.71 -2.22 -21.64
CA PHE A 228 -16.89 -1.36 -22.50
C PHE A 228 -15.42 -1.41 -22.11
N VAL A 229 -14.56 -0.88 -22.97
CA VAL A 229 -13.13 -0.77 -22.73
C VAL A 229 -12.76 0.67 -22.43
N HIS A 230 -12.07 0.87 -21.32
CA HIS A 230 -11.34 2.09 -21.00
C HIS A 230 -9.85 1.73 -20.94
N GLU A 231 -9.08 2.30 -21.83
CA GLU A 231 -7.64 2.07 -21.95
C GLU A 231 -6.97 3.42 -22.22
N LEU A 232 -6.03 3.82 -21.38
CA LEU A 232 -5.37 5.10 -21.54
C LEU A 232 -4.57 5.13 -22.84
N THR A 233 -4.70 6.23 -23.57
CA THR A 233 -3.82 6.53 -24.71
C THR A 233 -2.42 6.91 -24.23
N TRP A 234 -1.45 6.86 -25.13
CA TRP A 234 -0.10 7.32 -24.81
C TRP A 234 -0.05 8.79 -24.37
N ASP A 235 -0.87 9.65 -24.97
CA ASP A 235 -0.93 11.07 -24.61
C ASP A 235 -1.62 11.28 -23.26
N ASP A 236 -2.64 10.50 -22.92
CA ASP A 236 -3.22 10.49 -21.57
C ASP A 236 -2.15 10.16 -20.53
N ILE A 237 -1.40 9.05 -20.72
CA ILE A 237 -0.37 8.60 -19.78
C ILE A 237 0.67 9.69 -19.55
N LYS A 238 1.18 10.32 -20.61
CA LYS A 238 2.14 11.43 -20.49
C LYS A 238 1.54 12.60 -19.70
N THR A 239 0.34 13.02 -20.06
CA THR A 239 -0.35 14.17 -19.45
C THR A 239 -0.58 13.94 -17.96
N LEU A 240 -1.03 12.75 -17.56
CA LEU A 240 -1.26 12.40 -16.17
C LEU A 240 0.04 12.43 -15.35
N LEU A 241 1.11 11.85 -15.88
CA LEU A 241 2.40 11.80 -15.20
C LEU A 241 3.05 13.18 -15.08
N ASP A 242 3.03 13.97 -16.15
CA ASP A 242 3.61 15.31 -16.17
C ASP A 242 2.85 16.27 -15.24
N ASN A 243 1.53 16.22 -15.23
CA ASN A 243 0.73 17.05 -14.37
C ASN A 243 0.92 16.73 -12.88
N ALA A 244 0.87 15.46 -12.52
CA ALA A 244 0.91 15.05 -11.11
C ALA A 244 2.27 15.38 -10.44
N ILE A 245 3.39 15.30 -11.17
CA ILE A 245 4.71 15.58 -10.58
C ILE A 245 4.94 17.08 -10.35
N THR A 246 4.18 17.95 -11.00
CA THR A 246 4.30 19.42 -10.84
C THR A 246 3.58 19.96 -9.60
N ILE A 247 2.70 19.19 -9.00
CA ILE A 247 1.90 19.62 -7.84
C ILE A 247 2.80 19.87 -6.61
N LYS A 248 2.56 20.99 -5.91
CA LYS A 248 3.31 21.38 -4.72
C LYS A 248 2.39 21.50 -3.47
N PRO A 249 2.82 21.08 -2.29
CA PRO A 249 4.06 20.36 -2.06
C PRO A 249 4.09 19.08 -2.89
N LYS A 250 5.25 18.68 -3.37
CA LYS A 250 5.36 17.49 -4.24
C LYS A 250 4.77 16.26 -3.53
N ARG A 251 3.69 15.72 -4.08
CA ARG A 251 2.90 14.69 -3.40
C ARG A 251 3.31 13.28 -3.79
N GLN A 252 3.67 13.05 -5.05
CA GLN A 252 3.95 11.74 -5.58
C GLN A 252 5.45 11.52 -5.77
N MET A 253 6.03 10.63 -4.98
CA MET A 253 7.40 10.13 -5.20
C MET A 253 7.41 8.90 -6.08
N SER A 254 6.36 8.13 -6.02
CA SER A 254 6.19 6.88 -6.72
C SER A 254 4.97 6.94 -7.60
N VAL A 255 4.99 6.18 -8.67
CA VAL A 255 3.81 5.88 -9.47
C VAL A 255 3.58 4.38 -9.49
N GLN A 256 2.33 3.98 -9.29
CA GLN A 256 1.88 2.60 -9.38
C GLN A 256 0.96 2.46 -10.57
N PHE A 257 1.40 1.71 -11.57
CA PHE A 257 0.56 1.30 -12.68
C PHE A 257 -0.35 0.17 -12.22
N SER A 258 -1.63 0.32 -12.50
CA SER A 258 -2.70 -0.54 -12.06
C SER A 258 -3.76 -0.66 -13.16
N GLY A 259 -4.95 -1.07 -12.79
CA GLY A 259 -6.08 -1.29 -13.68
C GLY A 259 -6.69 -2.65 -13.44
N GLY A 260 -7.19 -3.31 -14.48
CA GLY A 260 -7.50 -4.73 -14.42
C GLY A 260 -6.22 -5.52 -14.22
N GLU A 261 -5.41 -5.58 -15.26
CA GLU A 261 -4.02 -6.03 -15.19
C GLU A 261 -3.15 -5.08 -16.05
N PRO A 262 -2.26 -4.30 -15.46
CA PRO A 262 -1.52 -3.26 -16.20
C PRO A 262 -0.59 -3.83 -17.28
N THR A 263 -0.10 -5.05 -17.11
CA THR A 263 0.79 -5.72 -18.09
C THR A 263 0.11 -6.05 -19.41
N LEU A 264 -1.23 -5.97 -19.48
CA LEU A 264 -1.98 -6.13 -20.73
C LEU A 264 -2.02 -4.85 -21.59
N SER A 265 -1.72 -3.70 -20.99
CA SER A 265 -1.64 -2.46 -21.74
C SER A 265 -0.42 -2.48 -22.67
N PRO A 266 -0.57 -2.13 -23.97
CA PRO A 266 0.55 -2.06 -24.88
C PRO A 266 1.58 -1.00 -24.48
N TYR A 267 1.17 -0.05 -23.65
CA TYR A 267 2.03 1.04 -23.18
C TYR A 267 2.68 0.77 -21.80
N PHE A 268 2.50 -0.40 -21.21
CA PHE A 268 3.00 -0.66 -19.85
C PHE A 268 4.50 -0.37 -19.70
N LEU A 269 5.34 -0.95 -20.55
CA LEU A 269 6.79 -0.73 -20.48
C LEU A 269 7.20 0.70 -20.78
N ASP A 270 6.53 1.34 -21.73
CA ASP A 270 6.78 2.73 -22.09
C ASP A 270 6.34 3.69 -20.97
N ALA A 271 5.23 3.41 -20.32
CA ALA A 271 4.76 4.17 -19.15
C ALA A 271 5.78 4.09 -17.99
N VAL A 272 6.34 2.91 -17.73
CA VAL A 272 7.40 2.73 -16.73
C VAL A 272 8.66 3.54 -17.10
N ARG A 273 9.12 3.48 -18.36
CA ARG A 273 10.27 4.27 -18.85
C ARG A 273 10.01 5.77 -18.72
N TYR A 274 8.83 6.20 -19.13
CA TYR A 274 8.47 7.61 -19.12
C TYR A 274 8.36 8.16 -17.69
N ALA A 275 7.73 7.46 -16.78
CA ALA A 275 7.66 7.84 -15.38
C ALA A 275 9.06 8.04 -14.77
N ARG A 276 9.99 7.13 -15.05
CA ARG A 276 11.39 7.27 -14.65
C ARG A 276 12.04 8.51 -15.25
N LYS A 277 11.82 8.77 -16.55
CA LYS A 277 12.35 9.95 -17.25
C LYS A 277 11.84 11.26 -16.67
N VAL A 278 10.57 11.33 -16.30
CA VAL A 278 9.90 12.50 -15.68
C VAL A 278 10.43 12.77 -14.27
N GLY A 279 10.99 11.76 -13.60
CA GLY A 279 11.63 11.93 -12.28
C GLY A 279 10.92 11.27 -11.10
N TYR A 280 10.00 10.34 -11.35
CA TYR A 280 9.47 9.49 -10.28
C TYR A 280 10.58 8.61 -9.70
N ILE A 281 10.77 8.67 -8.39
CA ILE A 281 11.83 7.91 -7.71
C ILE A 281 11.59 6.41 -7.80
N SER A 282 10.31 5.99 -7.73
CA SER A 282 9.91 4.61 -7.79
C SER A 282 8.76 4.41 -8.76
N THR A 283 8.89 3.40 -9.59
CA THR A 283 7.83 2.90 -10.47
C THR A 283 7.39 1.54 -9.97
N GLN A 284 6.10 1.32 -9.90
CA GLN A 284 5.49 0.14 -9.30
C GLN A 284 4.43 -0.43 -10.24
N ALA A 285 4.16 -1.74 -10.14
CA ALA A 285 3.04 -2.39 -10.81
C ALA A 285 2.20 -3.13 -9.78
N ALA A 286 0.89 -2.84 -9.73
CA ALA A 286 -0.09 -3.69 -9.05
C ALA A 286 -0.51 -4.78 -10.03
N THR A 287 -0.05 -6.01 -9.83
CA THR A 287 -0.16 -7.07 -10.83
C THR A 287 -0.58 -8.42 -10.21
N ASN A 288 -1.26 -9.20 -11.02
CA ASN A 288 -1.52 -10.60 -10.68
C ASN A 288 -0.30 -11.52 -10.95
N GLY A 289 0.71 -11.03 -11.65
CA GLY A 289 1.98 -11.74 -11.88
C GLY A 289 1.99 -12.75 -13.02
N ILE A 290 0.88 -13.01 -13.70
CA ILE A 290 0.79 -14.05 -14.73
C ILE A 290 1.80 -13.82 -15.86
N GLU A 291 1.86 -12.60 -16.41
CA GLU A 291 2.76 -12.33 -17.53
C GLU A 291 4.25 -12.39 -17.11
N PHE A 292 4.54 -11.97 -15.87
CA PHE A 292 5.89 -12.11 -15.31
C PHE A 292 6.28 -13.56 -15.04
N ALA A 293 5.33 -14.41 -14.65
CA ALA A 293 5.59 -15.84 -14.46
C ALA A 293 5.81 -16.58 -15.77
N LYS A 294 5.05 -16.25 -16.81
CA LYS A 294 5.14 -16.87 -18.15
C LYS A 294 6.44 -16.52 -18.88
N SER A 295 6.94 -15.30 -18.67
CA SER A 295 8.08 -14.79 -19.42
C SER A 295 9.15 -14.16 -18.53
N PRO A 296 10.26 -14.86 -18.25
CA PRO A 296 11.46 -14.26 -17.63
C PRO A 296 11.98 -13.06 -18.42
N GLU A 297 11.84 -13.09 -19.73
CA GLU A 297 12.24 -12.01 -20.62
C GLU A 297 11.44 -10.74 -20.38
N PHE A 298 10.11 -10.86 -20.25
CA PHE A 298 9.25 -9.72 -19.91
C PHE A 298 9.59 -9.11 -18.55
N ALA A 299 9.94 -9.95 -17.55
CA ALA A 299 10.42 -9.46 -16.27
C ALA A 299 11.73 -8.66 -16.40
N ARG A 300 12.65 -9.12 -17.27
CA ARG A 300 13.91 -8.42 -17.58
C ARG A 300 13.65 -7.09 -18.28
N GLU A 301 12.76 -7.05 -19.24
CA GLU A 301 12.39 -5.82 -19.97
C GLU A 301 11.72 -4.79 -19.05
N ALA A 302 10.84 -5.22 -18.14
CA ALA A 302 10.19 -4.36 -17.16
C ALA A 302 11.21 -3.78 -16.17
N ALA A 303 12.17 -4.59 -15.70
CA ALA A 303 13.27 -4.11 -14.87
C ALA A 303 14.14 -3.10 -15.59
N ALA A 304 14.50 -3.38 -16.85
CA ALA A 304 15.28 -2.46 -17.70
C ALA A 304 14.52 -1.15 -17.98
N ALA A 305 13.20 -1.20 -18.14
CA ALA A 305 12.34 -0.03 -18.24
C ALA A 305 12.37 0.83 -16.95
N GLY A 306 12.70 0.23 -15.81
CA GLY A 306 12.83 0.90 -14.53
C GLY A 306 11.82 0.49 -13.46
N LEU A 307 11.07 -0.61 -13.69
CA LEU A 307 10.18 -1.17 -12.69
C LEU A 307 10.97 -1.48 -11.40
N ARG A 308 10.52 -0.92 -10.26
CA ARG A 308 11.24 -1.06 -9.00
C ARG A 308 10.55 -2.01 -8.03
N TYR A 309 9.23 -1.99 -7.99
CA TYR A 309 8.44 -2.84 -7.11
C TYR A 309 7.30 -3.51 -7.88
N ALA A 310 7.11 -4.80 -7.64
CA ALA A 310 5.90 -5.52 -7.99
C ALA A 310 5.03 -5.69 -6.74
N TYR A 311 3.89 -4.99 -6.71
CA TYR A 311 2.82 -5.21 -5.74
C TYR A 311 2.03 -6.42 -6.25
N LEU A 312 2.51 -7.58 -5.86
CA LEU A 312 2.04 -8.87 -6.37
C LEU A 312 0.87 -9.38 -5.53
N GLN A 313 -0.29 -9.54 -6.13
CA GLN A 313 -1.42 -10.18 -5.48
C GLN A 313 -1.00 -11.59 -4.97
N PHE A 314 -1.23 -11.88 -3.66
CA PHE A 314 -0.70 -13.06 -3.00
C PHE A 314 -1.53 -13.38 -1.75
N ASP A 315 -2.61 -14.16 -1.89
CA ASP A 315 -3.64 -14.29 -0.85
C ASP A 315 -3.44 -15.46 0.12
N GLY A 316 -2.49 -16.35 -0.14
CA GLY A 316 -2.19 -17.47 0.72
C GLY A 316 -1.10 -18.38 0.16
N ILE A 317 -0.60 -19.29 1.00
CA ILE A 317 0.42 -20.27 0.68
C ILE A 317 -0.27 -21.55 0.18
N GLY A 318 -0.10 -21.85 -1.10
CA GLY A 318 -0.69 -23.01 -1.78
C GLY A 318 -1.87 -22.65 -2.70
N ASN A 319 -2.15 -23.53 -3.65
CA ASN A 319 -3.17 -23.27 -4.69
C ASN A 319 -4.59 -23.23 -4.11
N ALA A 320 -4.93 -24.10 -3.16
CA ALA A 320 -6.23 -24.08 -2.53
C ALA A 320 -6.50 -22.81 -1.73
N ALA A 321 -5.48 -22.23 -1.07
CA ALA A 321 -5.56 -20.96 -0.36
C ALA A 321 -5.84 -19.76 -1.28
N ASN A 322 -5.66 -19.93 -2.60
CA ASN A 322 -5.92 -18.92 -3.63
C ASN A 322 -7.14 -19.25 -4.52
N SER A 323 -7.91 -20.29 -4.18
CA SER A 323 -9.00 -20.83 -5.04
C SER A 323 -10.10 -19.82 -5.35
N HIS A 324 -10.37 -18.87 -4.44
CA HIS A 324 -11.32 -17.77 -4.62
C HIS A 324 -10.95 -16.82 -5.78
N ARG A 325 -9.75 -16.93 -6.33
CA ARG A 325 -9.31 -16.17 -7.52
C ARG A 325 -9.58 -16.90 -8.83
N HIS A 326 -10.09 -18.14 -8.79
CA HIS A 326 -10.52 -18.95 -9.93
C HIS A 326 -9.43 -19.28 -10.96
N VAL A 327 -8.17 -19.35 -10.55
CA VAL A 327 -7.02 -19.82 -11.35
C VAL A 327 -6.42 -21.06 -10.67
N GLY A 328 -6.31 -22.18 -11.40
CA GLY A 328 -6.04 -23.49 -10.81
C GLY A 328 -4.68 -23.65 -10.16
N ASN A 329 -3.64 -22.98 -10.67
CA ASN A 329 -2.27 -23.04 -10.16
C ASN A 329 -1.74 -21.64 -9.79
N LEU A 330 -2.59 -20.82 -9.20
CA LEU A 330 -2.25 -19.41 -8.97
C LEU A 330 -1.05 -19.23 -8.04
N PHE A 331 -0.89 -20.10 -7.04
CA PHE A 331 0.28 -20.05 -6.16
C PHE A 331 1.58 -20.32 -6.91
N ASP A 332 1.60 -21.29 -7.83
CA ASP A 332 2.77 -21.60 -8.64
C ASP A 332 3.14 -20.41 -9.55
N VAL A 333 2.12 -19.74 -10.10
CA VAL A 333 2.31 -18.46 -10.82
C VAL A 333 3.02 -17.43 -9.95
N LYS A 334 2.62 -17.29 -8.66
CA LYS A 334 3.25 -16.31 -7.76
C LYS A 334 4.70 -16.63 -7.48
N ILE A 335 5.01 -17.88 -7.19
CA ILE A 335 6.39 -18.33 -6.92
C ILE A 335 7.28 -18.04 -8.12
N GLN A 336 6.82 -18.40 -9.32
CA GLN A 336 7.54 -18.15 -10.56
C GLN A 336 7.74 -16.64 -10.84
N ALA A 337 6.69 -15.85 -10.65
CA ALA A 337 6.76 -14.39 -10.84
C ALA A 337 7.76 -13.75 -9.87
N ILE A 338 7.80 -14.20 -8.61
CA ILE A 338 8.75 -13.71 -7.59
C ILE A 338 10.18 -13.97 -8.05
N GLU A 339 10.51 -15.21 -8.46
CA GLU A 339 11.85 -15.57 -8.94
C GLU A 339 12.26 -14.73 -10.14
N ASN A 340 11.41 -14.67 -11.17
CA ASN A 340 11.70 -13.93 -12.39
C ASN A 340 11.94 -12.44 -12.14
N LEU A 341 11.12 -11.81 -11.29
CA LEU A 341 11.23 -10.39 -10.96
C LEU A 341 12.44 -10.10 -10.07
N TYR A 342 12.65 -10.89 -9.01
CA TYR A 342 13.75 -10.68 -8.07
C TYR A 342 15.12 -10.82 -8.73
N ASN A 343 15.29 -11.82 -9.58
CA ASN A 343 16.54 -12.08 -10.30
C ASN A 343 16.90 -10.94 -11.28
N ASN A 344 15.92 -10.12 -11.67
CA ASN A 344 16.10 -8.93 -12.49
C ASN A 344 16.13 -7.61 -11.69
N GLY A 345 16.22 -7.65 -10.37
CA GLY A 345 16.36 -6.45 -9.54
C GLY A 345 15.05 -5.75 -9.15
N VAL A 346 13.90 -6.37 -9.42
CA VAL A 346 12.60 -5.89 -8.96
C VAL A 346 12.32 -6.44 -7.56
N ASP A 347 11.97 -5.58 -6.61
CA ASP A 347 11.59 -5.99 -5.27
C ASP A 347 10.10 -6.35 -5.22
N ILE A 348 9.77 -7.35 -4.41
CA ILE A 348 8.44 -7.91 -4.33
C ILE A 348 7.73 -7.41 -3.07
N VAL A 349 6.49 -6.99 -3.25
CA VAL A 349 5.55 -6.69 -2.17
C VAL A 349 4.35 -7.60 -2.33
N PRO A 350 4.28 -8.74 -1.62
CA PRO A 350 3.07 -9.55 -1.58
C PRO A 350 1.91 -8.74 -1.01
N VAL A 351 0.81 -8.73 -1.77
CA VAL A 351 -0.42 -8.00 -1.44
C VAL A 351 -1.53 -9.00 -1.22
N THR A 352 -2.04 -9.04 0.00
CA THR A 352 -3.06 -9.99 0.43
C THR A 352 -4.37 -9.28 0.71
N THR A 353 -5.43 -9.61 -0.01
CA THR A 353 -6.78 -9.21 0.38
C THR A 353 -7.27 -10.13 1.48
N LEU A 354 -7.46 -9.61 2.68
CA LEU A 354 -7.91 -10.40 3.83
C LEU A 354 -9.43 -10.35 3.98
N ILE A 355 -10.02 -11.54 3.99
CA ILE A 355 -11.46 -11.75 4.16
C ILE A 355 -11.65 -12.69 5.33
N ASN A 356 -12.41 -12.25 6.33
CA ASN A 356 -12.71 -13.10 7.49
C ASN A 356 -13.43 -14.38 7.05
N GLY A 357 -13.01 -15.52 7.58
CA GLY A 357 -13.57 -16.82 7.23
C GLY A 357 -13.16 -17.37 5.86
N VAL A 358 -12.33 -16.66 5.08
CA VAL A 358 -11.81 -17.14 3.78
C VAL A 358 -10.30 -17.41 3.86
N ASN A 359 -9.49 -16.42 4.18
CA ASN A 359 -8.03 -16.54 4.20
C ASN A 359 -7.35 -15.87 5.40
N ASN A 360 -8.09 -15.41 6.39
CA ASN A 360 -7.50 -14.81 7.60
C ASN A 360 -6.59 -15.78 8.37
N GLU A 361 -6.82 -17.10 8.29
CA GLU A 361 -5.92 -18.12 8.89
C GLU A 361 -4.58 -18.24 8.16
N GLN A 362 -4.44 -17.65 6.96
CA GLN A 362 -3.18 -17.62 6.20
C GLN A 362 -2.23 -16.50 6.64
N VAL A 363 -2.64 -15.56 7.48
CA VAL A 363 -1.82 -14.41 7.92
C VAL A 363 -0.48 -14.87 8.48
N GLY A 364 -0.49 -15.86 9.37
CA GLY A 364 0.75 -16.41 9.94
C GLY A 364 1.64 -17.13 8.92
N SER A 365 1.04 -17.89 8.00
CA SER A 365 1.75 -18.59 6.94
C SER A 365 2.47 -17.62 6.00
N LEU A 366 1.81 -16.52 5.63
CA LEU A 366 2.40 -15.46 4.80
C LEU A 366 3.55 -14.75 5.49
N ILE A 367 3.44 -14.50 6.79
CA ILE A 367 4.52 -13.87 7.56
C ILE A 367 5.70 -14.82 7.68
N ARG A 368 5.48 -16.11 8.01
CA ARG A 368 6.57 -17.11 8.06
C ARG A 368 7.26 -17.25 6.71
N PHE A 369 6.50 -17.26 5.61
CA PHE A 369 7.07 -17.26 4.27
C PHE A 369 8.01 -16.05 4.03
N ALA A 370 7.62 -14.85 4.46
CA ALA A 370 8.49 -13.67 4.35
C ALA A 370 9.73 -13.76 5.26
N LEU A 371 9.58 -14.30 6.49
CA LEU A 371 10.69 -14.51 7.42
C LEU A 371 11.70 -15.55 6.92
N ASP A 372 11.24 -16.59 6.24
CA ASP A 372 12.09 -17.62 5.65
C ASP A 372 12.79 -17.13 4.36
N ASN A 373 12.20 -16.13 3.67
CA ASN A 373 12.71 -15.57 2.43
C ASN A 373 13.10 -14.07 2.54
N PRO A 374 13.88 -13.66 3.56
CA PRO A 374 14.11 -12.24 3.87
C PRO A 374 14.98 -11.50 2.84
N LYS A 375 15.59 -12.22 1.89
CA LYS A 375 16.32 -11.61 0.78
C LYS A 375 15.37 -11.06 -0.28
N MET A 376 14.26 -11.77 -0.53
CA MET A 376 13.33 -11.49 -1.63
C MET A 376 12.13 -10.65 -1.19
N ILE A 377 11.68 -10.78 0.07
CA ILE A 377 10.46 -10.18 0.56
C ILE A 377 10.77 -9.17 1.67
N PRO A 378 10.91 -7.88 1.33
CA PRO A 378 11.15 -6.82 2.31
C PRO A 378 9.88 -6.24 2.93
N PHE A 379 8.70 -6.53 2.34
CA PHE A 379 7.44 -5.89 2.70
C PHE A 379 6.27 -6.83 2.46
N LEU A 380 5.31 -6.86 3.39
CA LEU A 380 4.01 -7.51 3.25
C LEU A 380 2.92 -6.45 3.36
N SER A 381 1.99 -6.43 2.41
CA SER A 381 0.85 -5.52 2.39
C SER A 381 -0.46 -6.28 2.55
N PHE A 382 -1.02 -6.24 3.74
CA PHE A 382 -2.33 -6.80 4.01
C PHE A 382 -3.42 -5.76 3.76
N GLN A 383 -4.46 -6.15 3.04
CA GLN A 383 -5.57 -5.28 2.70
C GLN A 383 -6.88 -5.89 3.18
N PRO A 384 -7.38 -5.49 4.36
CA PRO A 384 -8.72 -5.88 4.78
C PRO A 384 -9.74 -5.60 3.68
N VAL A 385 -10.66 -6.53 3.47
CA VAL A 385 -11.66 -6.47 2.40
C VAL A 385 -12.47 -5.17 2.47
N SER A 386 -12.68 -4.58 1.30
CA SER A 386 -13.55 -3.44 1.07
C SER A 386 -14.68 -3.90 0.14
N PHE A 387 -15.92 -3.77 0.58
CA PHE A 387 -17.07 -4.19 -0.20
C PHE A 387 -17.41 -3.14 -1.27
N THR A 388 -16.75 -3.26 -2.39
CA THR A 388 -16.85 -2.35 -3.53
C THR A 388 -16.65 -3.10 -4.85
N GLY A 389 -16.93 -2.48 -5.97
CA GLY A 389 -16.87 -3.10 -7.29
C GLY A 389 -17.80 -4.29 -7.39
N ARG A 390 -17.25 -5.48 -7.63
CA ARG A 390 -18.05 -6.73 -7.74
C ARG A 390 -18.80 -7.09 -6.47
N ASP A 391 -18.28 -6.69 -5.30
CA ASP A 391 -18.88 -6.97 -3.99
C ASP A 391 -19.70 -5.81 -3.40
N GLU A 392 -19.97 -4.76 -4.15
CA GLU A 392 -20.70 -3.58 -3.65
C GLU A 392 -22.12 -3.93 -3.16
N ALA A 393 -22.76 -4.90 -3.78
CA ALA A 393 -24.11 -5.37 -3.43
C ALA A 393 -24.12 -6.46 -2.34
N VAL A 394 -23.12 -6.48 -1.46
CA VAL A 394 -23.01 -7.47 -0.37
C VAL A 394 -24.22 -7.45 0.56
N THR A 395 -24.72 -8.64 0.96
CA THR A 395 -25.76 -8.72 2.00
C THR A 395 -25.24 -8.35 3.38
N PRO A 396 -26.09 -7.84 4.29
CA PRO A 396 -25.66 -7.51 5.66
C PRO A 396 -24.99 -8.69 6.37
N GLU A 397 -25.58 -9.89 6.28
CA GLU A 397 -25.11 -11.10 6.94
C GLU A 397 -23.69 -11.46 6.46
N ARG A 398 -23.49 -11.48 5.15
CA ARG A 398 -22.20 -11.75 4.55
C ARG A 398 -21.18 -10.65 4.91
N ARG A 399 -21.58 -9.40 4.87
CA ARG A 399 -20.71 -8.28 5.22
C ARG A 399 -20.19 -8.40 6.66
N PHE A 400 -21.05 -8.67 7.62
CA PHE A 400 -20.65 -8.86 9.01
C PHE A 400 -19.76 -10.11 9.21
N ALA A 401 -20.10 -11.22 8.54
CA ALA A 401 -19.32 -12.46 8.63
C ALA A 401 -17.91 -12.30 8.03
N GLN A 402 -17.79 -11.58 6.93
CA GLN A 402 -16.53 -11.41 6.19
C GLN A 402 -15.77 -10.12 6.51
N ARG A 403 -16.33 -9.22 7.33
CA ARG A 403 -15.65 -7.98 7.73
C ARG A 403 -14.35 -8.30 8.45
N TYR A 404 -13.27 -7.73 7.94
CA TYR A 404 -11.95 -7.75 8.53
C TYR A 404 -11.45 -6.32 8.72
N THR A 405 -10.79 -6.03 9.82
CA THR A 405 -10.31 -4.69 10.17
C THR A 405 -8.81 -4.71 10.50
N LEU A 406 -8.19 -3.54 10.61
CA LEU A 406 -6.78 -3.45 11.00
C LEU A 406 -6.50 -4.04 12.39
N SER A 407 -7.45 -3.98 13.31
CA SER A 407 -7.31 -4.61 14.62
C SER A 407 -7.39 -6.14 14.56
N HIS A 408 -8.22 -6.71 13.67
CA HIS A 408 -8.18 -8.16 13.39
C HIS A 408 -6.78 -8.57 12.92
N LEU A 409 -6.19 -7.84 11.97
CA LEU A 409 -4.84 -8.13 11.47
C LEU A 409 -3.82 -8.16 12.61
N ALA A 410 -3.80 -7.15 13.48
CA ALA A 410 -2.83 -7.08 14.57
C ALA A 410 -2.96 -8.26 15.54
N HIS A 411 -4.19 -8.66 15.86
CA HIS A 411 -4.48 -9.81 16.73
C HIS A 411 -4.14 -11.15 16.04
N ASP A 412 -4.47 -11.31 14.77
CA ASP A 412 -4.17 -12.52 14.01
C ASP A 412 -2.65 -12.71 13.84
N VAL A 413 -1.90 -11.64 13.61
CA VAL A 413 -0.44 -11.70 13.57
C VAL A 413 0.11 -12.21 14.89
N GLN A 414 -0.31 -11.65 16.01
CA GLN A 414 0.12 -12.10 17.33
C GLN A 414 -0.29 -13.56 17.60
N LYS A 415 -1.55 -13.90 17.35
CA LYS A 415 -2.10 -15.25 17.59
C LYS A 415 -1.39 -16.32 16.76
N GLN A 416 -1.13 -16.04 15.47
CA GLN A 416 -0.63 -17.05 14.53
C GLN A 416 0.90 -17.12 14.45
N THR A 417 1.63 -16.10 14.91
CA THR A 417 3.11 -16.05 14.82
C THR A 417 3.81 -15.83 16.14
N GLY A 418 3.12 -15.36 17.16
CA GLY A 418 3.72 -14.88 18.41
C GLY A 418 4.42 -13.53 18.28
N LEU A 419 4.46 -12.93 17.08
CA LEU A 419 5.06 -11.62 16.82
C LEU A 419 4.03 -10.49 17.01
N GLY A 420 4.51 -9.37 17.49
CA GLY A 420 3.75 -8.13 17.51
C GLY A 420 2.63 -8.09 18.55
N GLU A 421 2.83 -7.31 19.59
CA GLU A 421 1.77 -6.99 20.54
C GLU A 421 0.94 -5.85 19.95
N PRO A 422 -0.42 -6.00 19.81
CA PRO A 422 -1.26 -5.07 19.05
C PRO A 422 -1.14 -3.59 19.46
N THR A 423 -1.07 -3.30 20.75
CA THR A 423 -1.04 -1.93 21.27
C THR A 423 0.37 -1.37 21.44
N ARG A 424 1.43 -2.19 21.28
CA ARG A 424 2.83 -1.76 21.41
C ARG A 424 3.54 -1.66 20.08
N ASP A 425 3.31 -2.62 19.17
CA ASP A 425 4.18 -2.83 18.01
C ASP A 425 3.58 -2.29 16.70
N TRP A 426 2.30 -1.92 16.71
CA TRP A 426 1.60 -1.41 15.55
C TRP A 426 1.41 0.09 15.64
N PHE A 427 1.78 0.80 14.58
CA PHE A 427 1.68 2.24 14.47
C PHE A 427 0.91 2.64 13.20
N PRO A 428 0.18 3.76 13.21
CA PRO A 428 -0.40 4.26 11.97
C PRO A 428 0.75 4.62 11.00
N ILE A 429 0.56 4.38 9.71
CA ILE A 429 1.59 4.72 8.69
C ILE A 429 1.96 6.21 8.78
N SER A 430 1.02 7.07 9.12
CA SER A 430 1.24 8.49 9.34
C SER A 430 2.23 8.83 10.46
N PHE A 431 2.54 7.90 11.36
CA PHE A 431 3.59 8.06 12.37
C PHE A 431 4.95 8.41 11.75
N LEU A 432 5.23 7.90 10.55
CA LEU A 432 6.43 8.23 9.78
C LEU A 432 6.54 9.72 9.41
N GLY A 433 5.44 10.48 9.47
CA GLY A 433 5.42 11.92 9.20
C GLY A 433 6.36 12.73 10.10
N THR A 434 6.56 12.29 11.35
CA THR A 434 7.52 12.92 12.29
C THR A 434 8.95 12.82 11.77
N PHE A 435 9.31 11.68 11.18
CA PHE A 435 10.63 11.46 10.58
C PHE A 435 10.78 12.17 9.23
N SER A 436 9.69 12.34 8.48
CA SER A 436 9.68 13.17 7.26
C SER A 436 10.00 14.62 7.55
N ASP A 437 9.45 15.20 8.61
CA ASP A 437 9.76 16.57 9.02
C ASP A 437 11.24 16.71 9.40
N TRP A 438 11.82 15.70 10.05
CA TRP A 438 13.24 15.68 10.34
C TRP A 438 14.09 15.55 9.06
N ALA A 439 13.70 14.69 8.12
CA ALA A 439 14.38 14.56 6.83
C ALA A 439 14.41 15.89 6.05
N ASP A 440 13.30 16.64 6.08
CA ASP A 440 13.25 17.97 5.48
C ASP A 440 14.27 18.94 6.13
N LEU A 441 14.44 18.88 7.45
CA LEU A 441 15.40 19.72 8.16
C LEU A 441 16.85 19.42 7.77
N ILE A 442 17.24 18.15 7.66
CA ILE A 442 18.61 17.76 7.33
C ILE A 442 18.95 17.97 5.85
N HIS A 443 17.98 17.86 4.96
CA HIS A 443 18.20 18.09 3.53
C HIS A 443 18.10 19.57 3.13
N GLY A 444 17.52 20.39 3.98
CA GLY A 444 17.46 21.82 3.80
C GLY A 444 16.35 22.32 2.86
N PRO A 445 16.24 23.64 2.67
CA PRO A 445 15.12 24.27 1.97
C PRO A 445 15.08 24.03 0.46
N GLY A 446 16.15 23.51 -0.14
CA GLY A 446 16.21 23.18 -1.57
C GLY A 446 15.42 21.93 -1.96
N ARG A 447 14.90 21.19 -0.99
CA ARG A 447 14.10 20.00 -1.26
C ARG A 447 12.63 20.36 -1.47
N ASP A 448 12.02 19.71 -2.44
CA ASP A 448 10.58 19.87 -2.70
C ASP A 448 9.71 19.28 -1.60
N TRP A 449 10.21 18.28 -0.87
CA TRP A 449 9.46 17.49 0.12
C TRP A 449 10.35 16.49 0.85
N GLY A 450 9.83 15.90 1.96
CA GLY A 450 10.54 14.88 2.73
C GLY A 450 10.62 13.52 2.04
N GLN A 451 11.52 12.69 2.50
CA GLN A 451 11.79 11.37 1.91
C GLN A 451 10.72 10.33 2.25
N PHE A 452 9.97 10.53 3.33
CA PHE A 452 8.89 9.65 3.76
C PHE A 452 7.61 10.43 3.90
N ASN A 453 6.67 10.18 3.02
CA ASN A 453 5.44 10.94 2.91
C ASN A 453 4.24 10.02 3.14
N CYS A 454 3.81 9.92 4.37
CA CYS A 454 2.67 9.11 4.77
C CYS A 454 1.77 9.91 5.72
N GLY A 455 1.26 11.05 5.25
CA GLY A 455 0.37 11.92 6.04
C GLY A 455 -1.08 11.46 6.09
N CYS A 456 -1.37 10.17 5.87
CA CYS A 456 -2.75 9.65 5.85
C CYS A 456 -3.41 9.66 7.23
N HIS A 457 -4.73 9.56 7.24
CA HIS A 457 -5.51 9.39 8.47
C HIS A 457 -5.06 8.12 9.23
N PRO A 458 -4.97 8.13 10.57
CA PRO A 458 -4.45 7.00 11.35
C PRO A 458 -5.19 5.68 11.12
N ASN A 459 -6.47 5.75 10.76
CA ASN A 459 -7.30 4.58 10.49
C ASN A 459 -7.27 4.11 9.02
N CYS A 460 -6.42 4.70 8.18
CA CYS A 460 -6.23 4.23 6.79
C CYS A 460 -5.24 3.07 6.70
N GLY A 461 -4.20 3.09 7.51
CA GLY A 461 -3.19 2.05 7.46
C GLY A 461 -2.31 2.03 8.69
N VAL A 462 -1.83 0.83 9.00
CA VAL A 462 -0.96 0.53 10.13
C VAL A 462 0.26 -0.25 9.66
N GLY A 463 1.31 -0.25 10.45
CA GLY A 463 2.47 -1.06 10.17
C GLY A 463 3.24 -1.44 11.43
N MET A 464 3.85 -2.60 11.33
CA MET A 464 4.83 -3.12 12.27
C MET A 464 6.13 -3.39 11.52
N ALA A 465 7.25 -2.99 12.09
CA ALA A 465 8.56 -3.26 11.54
C ALA A 465 9.24 -4.40 12.29
N VAL A 466 9.73 -5.39 11.56
CA VAL A 466 10.44 -6.54 12.10
C VAL A 466 11.86 -6.55 11.54
N MET A 467 12.86 -6.60 12.42
CA MET A 467 14.24 -6.79 12.02
C MET A 467 14.52 -8.30 11.88
N VAL A 468 14.98 -8.70 10.71
CA VAL A 468 15.23 -10.12 10.36
C VAL A 468 16.67 -10.29 9.92
N ASP A 469 17.37 -11.22 10.53
CA ASP A 469 18.70 -11.67 10.09
C ASP A 469 18.56 -12.54 8.83
N LYS A 470 19.15 -12.14 7.72
CA LYS A 470 19.05 -12.87 6.45
C LYS A 470 19.75 -14.25 6.48
N GLU A 471 20.65 -14.44 7.42
CA GLU A 471 21.42 -15.69 7.57
C GLU A 471 20.74 -16.65 8.55
N THR A 472 20.49 -16.19 9.78
CA THR A 472 19.99 -17.04 10.87
C THR A 472 18.47 -17.09 10.94
N LYS A 473 17.76 -16.18 10.24
CA LYS A 473 16.29 -15.98 10.29
C LYS A 473 15.78 -15.52 11.66
N GLU A 474 16.68 -15.23 12.61
CA GLU A 474 16.29 -14.62 13.89
C GLU A 474 15.59 -13.28 13.62
N SER A 475 14.45 -13.06 14.26
CA SER A 475 13.63 -11.88 14.03
C SER A 475 13.05 -11.32 15.32
N ALA A 476 12.88 -9.99 15.36
CA ALA A 476 12.18 -9.32 16.45
C ALA A 476 11.51 -8.03 15.94
N PRO A 477 10.32 -7.67 16.48
CA PRO A 477 9.76 -6.34 16.25
C PRO A 477 10.74 -5.25 16.67
N VAL A 478 10.89 -4.22 15.85
CA VAL A 478 11.83 -3.10 16.14
C VAL A 478 11.44 -2.42 17.46
N THR A 479 10.18 -2.32 17.76
CA THR A 479 9.61 -1.75 18.98
C THR A 479 9.90 -2.56 20.25
N ALA A 480 10.28 -3.83 20.10
CA ALA A 480 10.74 -4.63 21.25
C ALA A 480 12.07 -4.11 21.83
N PHE A 481 12.94 -3.54 20.97
CA PHE A 481 14.27 -3.05 21.36
C PHE A 481 14.49 -1.55 21.09
N LEU A 482 13.54 -0.86 20.50
CA LEU A 482 13.54 0.60 20.29
C LEU A 482 12.23 1.19 20.80
N ASN A 483 12.28 2.08 21.80
CA ASN A 483 11.07 2.74 22.30
C ASN A 483 10.58 3.77 21.27
N ALA A 484 9.65 3.39 20.43
CA ALA A 484 9.18 4.18 19.29
C ALA A 484 8.45 5.45 19.72
N ASP A 485 7.60 5.40 20.74
CA ASP A 485 6.84 6.55 21.24
C ASP A 485 7.78 7.65 21.79
N ARG A 486 8.74 7.22 22.62
CA ARG A 486 9.74 8.13 23.17
C ARG A 486 10.65 8.68 22.08
N LEU A 487 11.04 7.87 21.11
CA LEU A 487 11.82 8.30 19.96
C LEU A 487 11.06 9.36 19.15
N ALA A 488 9.79 9.13 18.84
CA ALA A 488 8.96 10.09 18.11
C ALA A 488 8.84 11.43 18.86
N ASN A 489 8.68 11.39 20.19
CA ASN A 489 8.64 12.59 21.01
C ASN A 489 10.00 13.34 21.00
N ASP A 490 11.12 12.61 21.00
CA ASP A 490 12.45 13.21 20.89
C ASP A 490 12.64 13.85 19.50
N VAL A 491 12.26 13.15 18.43
CA VAL A 491 12.32 13.69 17.06
C VAL A 491 11.42 14.91 16.89
N LYS A 492 10.25 14.91 17.50
CA LYS A 492 9.38 16.10 17.54
C LYS A 492 10.10 17.30 18.15
N LYS A 493 10.82 17.14 19.28
CA LYS A 493 11.60 18.21 19.89
C LYS A 493 12.73 18.71 19.00
N ILE A 494 13.38 17.81 18.24
CA ILE A 494 14.39 18.18 17.25
C ILE A 494 13.76 19.02 16.13
N ASN A 495 12.60 18.58 15.61
CA ASN A 495 11.88 19.28 14.56
C ASN A 495 11.43 20.68 15.02
N ASP A 496 10.90 20.78 16.23
CA ASP A 496 10.45 22.06 16.80
C ASP A 496 11.62 23.04 17.01
N ALA A 497 12.80 22.55 17.35
CA ALA A 497 13.99 23.38 17.51
C ALA A 497 14.59 23.84 16.16
N ALA A 498 14.47 23.05 15.10
CA ALA A 498 14.90 23.34 13.73
C ALA A 498 16.34 23.92 13.61
N ARG A 499 17.35 23.20 14.15
CA ARG A 499 18.74 23.72 14.28
C ARG A 499 19.62 23.49 13.05
N GLY A 500 19.08 23.05 11.93
CA GLY A 500 19.81 22.73 10.71
C GLY A 500 20.44 21.33 10.73
N HIS A 501 21.16 20.99 9.65
CA HIS A 501 21.63 19.64 9.37
C HIS A 501 22.42 19.00 10.53
N PHE A 502 23.50 19.65 10.97
CA PHE A 502 24.44 19.06 11.93
C PHE A 502 23.79 18.78 13.29
N LEU A 503 23.21 19.81 13.93
CA LEU A 503 22.61 19.65 15.25
C LEU A 503 21.37 18.77 15.23
N SER A 504 20.58 18.80 14.15
CA SER A 504 19.44 17.90 13.99
C SER A 504 19.88 16.45 13.80
N SER A 505 21.02 16.21 13.13
CA SER A 505 21.59 14.86 12.96
C SER A 505 22.18 14.33 14.27
N VAL A 506 22.91 15.15 15.02
CA VAL A 506 23.41 14.80 16.36
C VAL A 506 22.24 14.50 17.31
N GLY A 507 21.21 15.35 17.30
CA GLY A 507 20.00 15.11 18.09
C GLY A 507 19.33 13.78 17.76
N MET A 508 19.22 13.42 16.48
CA MET A 508 18.66 12.14 16.05
C MET A 508 19.53 10.97 16.52
N ALA A 509 20.84 11.06 16.38
CA ALA A 509 21.75 10.00 16.85
C ALA A 509 21.59 9.76 18.36
N LEU A 510 21.55 10.83 19.16
CA LEU A 510 21.30 10.75 20.61
C LEU A 510 19.92 10.16 20.91
N ALA A 511 18.89 10.58 20.17
CA ALA A 511 17.53 10.06 20.33
C ALA A 511 17.44 8.57 20.03
N VAL A 512 18.03 8.08 18.94
CA VAL A 512 18.08 6.64 18.61
C VAL A 512 18.84 5.88 19.68
N MET A 513 20.05 6.31 20.05
CA MET A 513 20.89 5.63 21.06
C MET A 513 20.18 5.50 22.41
N ARG A 514 19.62 6.59 22.94
CA ARG A 514 18.97 6.59 24.27
C ARG A 514 17.69 5.75 24.34
N ASN A 515 17.06 5.48 23.19
CA ASN A 515 15.83 4.70 23.10
C ASN A 515 16.09 3.24 22.73
N TYR A 516 17.34 2.85 22.48
CA TYR A 516 17.74 1.48 22.12
C TYR A 516 17.98 0.61 23.36
N ASN A 517 17.47 -0.63 23.32
CA ASN A 517 17.72 -1.64 24.34
C ASN A 517 18.47 -2.84 23.73
N PRO A 518 19.79 -2.95 23.92
CA PRO A 518 20.61 -3.98 23.30
C PRO A 518 20.22 -5.40 23.71
N PHE A 519 19.70 -5.60 24.93
CA PHE A 519 19.35 -6.92 25.44
C PHE A 519 18.06 -7.52 24.83
N LYS A 520 17.25 -6.68 24.19
CA LYS A 520 16.01 -7.10 23.52
C LYS A 520 16.15 -7.16 21.99
N ALA A 521 17.26 -6.69 21.45
CA ALA A 521 17.57 -6.79 20.03
C ALA A 521 18.00 -8.20 19.65
N PRO A 522 17.81 -8.64 18.39
CA PRO A 522 18.31 -9.90 17.90
C PRO A 522 19.80 -10.10 18.23
N THR A 523 20.23 -11.36 18.35
CA THR A 523 21.54 -11.73 18.92
C THR A 523 22.70 -10.99 18.28
N HIS A 524 22.74 -10.89 16.97
CA HIS A 524 23.82 -10.23 16.22
C HIS A 524 23.49 -8.77 15.83
N PHE A 525 22.31 -8.26 16.18
CA PHE A 525 21.94 -6.89 15.86
C PHE A 525 22.52 -5.92 16.88
N THR A 526 23.34 -4.99 16.41
CA THR A 526 24.07 -4.03 17.24
C THR A 526 23.52 -2.61 17.06
N LEU A 527 23.84 -1.73 18.01
CA LEU A 527 23.56 -0.29 17.87
C LEU A 527 24.20 0.29 16.61
N LYS A 528 25.41 -0.17 16.24
CA LYS A 528 26.06 0.22 14.98
C LYS A 528 25.20 -0.18 13.77
N ALA A 529 24.70 -1.40 13.73
CA ALA A 529 23.82 -1.86 12.65
C ALA A 529 22.52 -1.04 12.58
N MET A 530 21.97 -0.65 13.74
CA MET A 530 20.82 0.26 13.79
C MET A 530 21.13 1.61 13.17
N MET A 531 22.26 2.22 13.53
CA MET A 531 22.68 3.51 12.98
C MET A 531 22.97 3.44 11.48
N GLU A 532 23.57 2.36 10.99
CA GLU A 532 23.80 2.14 9.57
C GLU A 532 22.49 1.96 8.79
N LYS A 533 21.48 1.28 9.35
CA LYS A 533 20.14 1.21 8.76
C LYS A 533 19.49 2.59 8.66
N PHE A 534 19.61 3.38 9.70
CA PHE A 534 19.10 4.74 9.73
C PHE A 534 19.78 5.62 8.66
N ASP A 535 21.09 5.54 8.58
CA ASP A 535 21.89 6.27 7.59
C ASP A 535 21.56 5.83 6.15
N LYS A 536 21.45 4.52 5.91
CA LYS A 536 21.02 3.96 4.61
C LYS A 536 19.66 4.47 4.17
N THR A 537 18.76 4.71 5.13
CA THR A 537 17.40 5.18 4.86
C THR A 537 17.38 6.69 4.57
N TYR A 538 18.08 7.48 5.36
CA TYR A 538 18.00 8.95 5.34
C TYR A 538 19.17 9.66 4.67
N GLY A 539 20.29 8.96 4.41
CA GLY A 539 21.46 9.52 3.73
C GLY A 539 22.18 10.63 4.52
N VAL A 540 22.25 10.50 5.84
CA VAL A 540 22.79 11.53 6.75
C VAL A 540 24.29 11.73 6.57
N THR A 541 25.05 10.62 6.43
CA THR A 541 26.52 10.66 6.38
C THR A 541 27.07 10.80 4.95
N GLY A 542 26.22 10.73 3.93
CA GLY A 542 26.66 10.72 2.54
C GLY A 542 27.34 9.42 2.09
N ARG A 543 27.36 8.37 2.93
CA ARG A 543 27.92 7.06 2.57
C ARG A 543 27.15 6.47 1.41
N ASN A 544 27.88 5.87 0.45
CA ASN A 544 27.28 5.25 -0.72
C ASN A 544 26.74 3.85 -0.38
N TYR A 545 25.42 3.72 -0.28
CA TYR A 545 24.69 2.45 -0.13
C TYR A 545 24.02 1.97 -1.42
N GLY A 546 24.33 2.58 -2.56
CA GLY A 546 23.62 2.44 -3.81
C GLY A 546 22.52 3.51 -3.97
N LYS A 547 22.40 4.06 -5.16
CA LYS A 547 21.44 5.13 -5.47
C LYS A 547 19.99 4.67 -5.31
N VAL A 548 19.11 5.59 -4.93
CA VAL A 548 17.66 5.42 -4.92
C VAL A 548 16.95 6.33 -5.93
N THR A 549 17.73 7.17 -6.63
CA THR A 549 17.25 8.12 -7.63
C THR A 549 16.77 7.42 -8.91
N PRO A 550 16.04 8.11 -9.78
CA PRO A 550 15.54 7.51 -11.04
C PRO A 550 16.64 6.94 -11.95
N ASP A 551 17.88 7.43 -11.83
CA ASP A 551 19.05 6.99 -12.61
C ASP A 551 19.80 5.78 -12.01
N ARG A 552 19.26 5.16 -10.94
CA ARG A 552 19.88 3.98 -10.31
C ARG A 552 20.10 2.84 -11.30
N THR A 553 21.18 2.11 -11.10
CA THR A 553 21.55 0.92 -11.88
C THR A 553 21.17 -0.37 -11.13
N PHE A 554 21.31 -1.52 -11.81
CA PHE A 554 21.18 -2.83 -11.17
C PHE A 554 22.23 -3.02 -10.06
N GLU A 555 23.46 -2.54 -10.27
CA GLU A 555 24.52 -2.56 -9.25
C GLU A 555 24.12 -1.77 -7.99
N ASP A 556 23.48 -0.61 -8.15
CA ASP A 556 22.95 0.15 -7.01
C ASP A 556 21.94 -0.66 -6.22
N ILE A 557 21.05 -1.41 -6.91
CA ILE A 557 20.05 -2.27 -6.28
C ILE A 557 20.73 -3.39 -5.50
N GLU A 558 21.67 -4.11 -6.13
CA GLU A 558 22.41 -5.20 -5.50
C GLU A 558 23.21 -4.71 -4.29
N LYS A 559 23.88 -3.56 -4.40
CA LYS A 559 24.58 -2.94 -3.28
C LYS A 559 23.65 -2.66 -2.09
N ARG A 560 22.42 -2.26 -2.34
CA ARG A 560 21.42 -2.06 -1.27
C ARG A 560 20.91 -3.37 -0.68
N ARG A 561 21.00 -4.48 -1.40
CA ARG A 561 20.57 -5.81 -0.95
C ARG A 561 21.61 -6.55 -0.12
N GLN A 562 22.89 -6.14 -0.15
CA GLN A 562 24.02 -6.87 0.42
C GLN A 562 24.12 -6.85 1.96
N ASP A 563 23.33 -6.05 2.65
CA ASP A 563 23.38 -6.01 4.10
C ASP A 563 22.79 -7.29 4.74
N ARG A 564 23.30 -7.66 5.91
CA ARG A 564 22.86 -8.83 6.67
C ARG A 564 21.39 -8.73 7.12
N TRP A 565 20.91 -7.53 7.40
CA TRP A 565 19.63 -7.30 8.04
C TRP A 565 18.53 -6.91 7.05
N ASN A 566 17.42 -7.64 7.05
CA ASN A 566 16.21 -7.19 6.40
C ASN A 566 15.33 -6.42 7.41
N PHE A 567 14.81 -5.29 6.96
CA PHE A 567 13.76 -4.56 7.65
C PHE A 567 12.43 -4.97 7.00
N LEU A 568 11.86 -6.07 7.51
CA LEU A 568 10.56 -6.53 7.04
C LEU A 568 9.47 -5.61 7.57
N PHE A 569 8.78 -4.94 6.67
CA PHE A 569 7.64 -4.09 7.03
C PHE A 569 6.35 -4.86 6.79
N ILE A 570 5.60 -5.11 7.85
CA ILE A 570 4.30 -5.76 7.83
C ILE A 570 3.26 -4.66 7.95
N ALA A 571 2.55 -4.36 6.86
CA ALA A 571 1.58 -3.28 6.81
C ALA A 571 0.16 -3.78 6.56
N GLY A 572 -0.80 -3.08 7.15
CA GLY A 572 -2.21 -3.17 6.83
C GLY A 572 -2.69 -1.86 6.22
N MET A 573 -3.32 -1.91 5.04
CA MET A 573 -3.98 -0.77 4.43
C MET A 573 -5.45 -1.10 4.24
N TRP A 574 -6.33 -0.37 4.92
CA TRP A 574 -7.77 -0.62 4.84
C TRP A 574 -8.46 0.48 4.03
N PHE A 575 -8.91 0.12 2.85
CA PHE A 575 -9.71 0.99 2.00
C PHE A 575 -11.14 1.05 2.50
N GLN A 576 -11.76 2.21 2.32
CA GLN A 576 -13.14 2.41 2.72
C GLN A 576 -14.10 1.77 1.71
N ASP A 577 -15.23 1.30 2.21
CA ASP A 577 -16.44 1.05 1.44
C ASP A 577 -17.58 1.96 1.91
N LEU A 578 -18.74 1.86 1.28
CA LEU A 578 -19.86 2.74 1.60
C LEU A 578 -20.37 2.58 3.03
N PHE A 579 -20.12 1.44 3.69
CA PHE A 579 -20.59 1.18 5.07
C PHE A 579 -19.73 1.87 6.12
N ASN A 580 -18.43 2.06 5.87
CA ASN A 580 -17.47 2.67 6.79
C ASN A 580 -16.84 3.97 6.25
N TYR A 581 -17.50 4.64 5.31
CA TYR A 581 -16.97 5.82 4.64
C TYR A 581 -16.88 7.01 5.60
N ASP A 582 -15.68 7.63 5.67
CA ASP A 582 -15.35 8.81 6.47
C ASP A 582 -14.60 9.81 5.61
N PHE A 583 -15.15 11.00 5.42
CA PHE A 583 -14.54 12.05 4.58
C PHE A 583 -13.19 12.51 5.11
N ARG A 584 -12.95 12.43 6.42
CA ARG A 584 -11.65 12.78 7.01
C ARG A 584 -10.53 11.89 6.48
N ARG A 585 -10.83 10.62 6.18
CA ARG A 585 -9.89 9.67 5.55
C ARG A 585 -9.66 10.04 4.09
N THR A 586 -10.70 10.43 3.37
CA THR A 586 -10.64 10.88 1.98
C THR A 586 -9.78 12.14 1.85
N GLU A 587 -9.99 13.13 2.71
CA GLU A 587 -9.25 14.40 2.73
C GLU A 587 -7.74 14.25 2.94
N GLN A 588 -7.29 13.15 3.53
CA GLN A 588 -5.89 12.85 3.85
C GLN A 588 -5.34 11.69 3.01
N CYS A 589 -5.90 11.42 1.85
CA CYS A 589 -5.45 10.34 0.98
C CYS A 589 -4.03 10.60 0.46
N ILE A 590 -3.16 9.58 0.57
CA ILE A 590 -1.77 9.62 0.11
C ILE A 590 -1.51 8.79 -1.14
N ILE A 591 -2.54 8.13 -1.67
CA ILE A 591 -2.51 7.28 -2.86
C ILE A 591 -3.61 7.69 -3.84
N PRO A 592 -3.57 8.92 -4.39
CA PRO A 592 -4.57 9.38 -5.33
C PRO A 592 -4.52 8.59 -6.64
N TYR A 593 -5.67 8.52 -7.31
CA TYR A 593 -5.73 8.18 -8.73
C TYR A 593 -5.51 9.42 -9.58
N ALA A 594 -4.65 9.30 -10.58
CA ALA A 594 -4.60 10.25 -11.68
C ALA A 594 -5.58 9.79 -12.77
N THR A 595 -6.46 10.66 -13.16
CA THR A 595 -7.50 10.42 -14.17
C THR A 595 -7.56 11.55 -15.18
N GLN A 596 -8.25 11.36 -16.29
CA GLN A 596 -8.50 12.44 -17.26
C GLN A 596 -9.25 13.62 -16.64
N GLU A 597 -9.99 13.39 -15.55
CA GLU A 597 -10.69 14.41 -14.78
C GLU A 597 -9.89 14.96 -13.59
N GLY A 598 -8.59 14.68 -13.49
CA GLY A 598 -7.70 15.13 -12.42
C GLY A 598 -7.43 14.08 -11.34
N GLU A 599 -6.90 14.53 -10.19
CA GLU A 599 -6.60 13.65 -9.06
C GLU A 599 -7.81 13.40 -8.18
N ILE A 600 -8.11 12.15 -7.89
CA ILE A 600 -9.20 11.75 -7.01
C ILE A 600 -8.65 10.80 -5.92
N SER A 601 -9.15 10.92 -4.69
CA SER A 601 -8.72 10.03 -3.62
C SER A 601 -9.05 8.57 -3.96
N PHE A 602 -8.19 7.63 -3.55
CA PHE A 602 -8.35 6.20 -3.84
C PHE A 602 -9.75 5.67 -3.48
N CYS A 603 -10.21 5.97 -2.26
CA CYS A 603 -11.50 5.48 -1.80
C CYS A 603 -12.68 6.15 -2.53
N ALA A 604 -12.60 7.44 -2.85
CA ALA A 604 -13.65 8.11 -3.60
C ALA A 604 -13.75 7.62 -5.04
N TYR A 605 -12.61 7.32 -5.66
CA TYR A 605 -12.57 6.78 -7.02
C TYR A 605 -13.22 5.40 -7.11
N ASN A 606 -12.88 4.50 -6.19
CA ASN A 606 -13.34 3.11 -6.25
C ASN A 606 -14.72 2.87 -5.63
N THR A 607 -15.03 3.51 -4.50
CA THR A 607 -16.19 3.16 -3.68
C THR A 607 -17.09 4.33 -3.32
N GLY A 608 -16.54 5.53 -3.05
CA GLY A 608 -17.31 6.69 -2.62
C GLY A 608 -18.45 7.00 -3.58
N VAL A 609 -18.40 8.14 -4.25
CA VAL A 609 -19.32 8.42 -5.37
C VAL A 609 -19.16 7.46 -6.54
N GLY A 610 -18.05 6.70 -6.58
CA GLY A 610 -17.77 5.75 -7.66
C GLY A 610 -17.32 6.41 -8.95
N TRP A 611 -16.45 7.40 -8.81
CA TRP A 611 -15.85 8.13 -9.92
C TRP A 611 -15.26 7.23 -11.00
N ARG A 612 -14.77 6.03 -10.66
CA ARG A 612 -14.28 5.05 -11.63
C ARG A 612 -15.29 4.78 -12.72
N ASN A 613 -16.49 4.34 -12.35
CA ASN A 613 -17.53 3.95 -13.32
C ASN A 613 -17.93 5.12 -14.21
N ILE A 614 -17.96 6.32 -13.64
CA ILE A 614 -18.32 7.55 -14.36
C ILE A 614 -17.21 7.93 -15.35
N ILE A 615 -15.97 8.04 -14.89
CA ILE A 615 -14.83 8.47 -15.71
C ILE A 615 -14.51 7.44 -16.79
N GLU A 616 -14.49 6.16 -16.46
CA GLU A 616 -14.27 5.10 -17.44
C GLU A 616 -15.35 5.10 -18.52
N LYS A 617 -16.61 5.43 -18.18
CA LYS A 617 -17.71 5.56 -19.13
C LYS A 617 -17.56 6.81 -20.00
N MET A 618 -17.19 7.95 -19.41
CA MET A 618 -16.97 9.21 -20.14
C MET A 618 -15.84 9.08 -21.15
N HIS A 619 -14.78 8.40 -20.78
CA HIS A 619 -13.54 8.22 -21.56
C HIS A 619 -13.41 6.81 -22.14
N GLN A 620 -14.52 6.13 -22.42
CA GLN A 620 -14.47 4.80 -23.02
C GLN A 620 -13.77 4.87 -24.40
N THR A 621 -12.82 3.98 -24.61
CA THR A 621 -12.02 3.97 -25.85
C THR A 621 -12.63 3.09 -26.93
N ALA A 622 -13.35 2.06 -26.56
CA ALA A 622 -14.00 1.16 -27.49
C ALA A 622 -15.19 0.42 -26.85
N THR A 623 -16.11 -0.05 -27.67
CA THR A 623 -16.99 -1.14 -27.26
C THR A 623 -16.20 -2.43 -27.16
N LEU A 624 -16.66 -3.35 -26.34
CA LEU A 624 -15.97 -4.63 -26.15
C LEU A 624 -15.81 -5.42 -27.46
N ASN A 625 -16.82 -5.40 -28.32
CA ASN A 625 -16.78 -6.06 -29.63
C ASN A 625 -15.70 -5.45 -30.54
N LYS A 626 -15.68 -4.13 -30.68
CA LYS A 626 -14.68 -3.43 -31.50
C LYS A 626 -13.27 -3.69 -31.00
N TRP A 627 -13.04 -3.67 -29.69
CA TRP A 627 -11.73 -3.95 -29.11
C TRP A 627 -11.25 -5.40 -29.42
N TYR A 628 -12.17 -6.39 -29.37
CA TYR A 628 -11.84 -7.76 -29.74
C TYR A 628 -11.62 -7.94 -31.26
N GLU A 629 -12.32 -7.18 -32.10
CA GLU A 629 -12.10 -7.17 -33.56
C GLU A 629 -10.70 -6.64 -33.89
N GLU A 630 -10.27 -5.58 -33.24
CA GLU A 630 -9.00 -4.91 -33.50
C GLU A 630 -7.79 -5.62 -32.90
N ARG A 631 -7.92 -6.19 -31.72
CA ARG A 631 -6.80 -6.75 -30.94
C ARG A 631 -6.88 -8.25 -30.68
N GLY A 632 -7.95 -8.89 -31.11
CA GLY A 632 -8.20 -10.28 -30.75
C GLY A 632 -8.65 -10.45 -29.30
N ARG A 633 -9.08 -11.65 -28.97
CA ARG A 633 -9.44 -11.99 -27.58
C ARG A 633 -8.21 -12.29 -26.77
N HIS A 634 -7.98 -11.56 -25.68
CA HIS A 634 -6.98 -11.96 -24.72
C HIS A 634 -7.48 -13.15 -23.88
N LEU A 635 -6.56 -14.00 -23.46
CA LEU A 635 -6.88 -15.16 -22.64
C LEU A 635 -7.29 -14.69 -21.24
N ILE A 636 -8.45 -15.15 -20.77
CA ILE A 636 -8.92 -14.92 -19.42
C ILE A 636 -8.92 -16.24 -18.66
N TYR A 637 -8.18 -16.29 -17.57
CA TYR A 637 -8.14 -17.43 -16.68
C TYR A 637 -9.31 -17.33 -15.70
N ALA A 638 -10.20 -18.33 -15.78
CA ALA A 638 -11.39 -18.45 -14.95
C ALA A 638 -11.75 -19.93 -14.81
N GLY A 639 -12.64 -20.27 -13.85
CA GLY A 639 -13.10 -21.64 -13.66
C GLY A 639 -11.99 -22.64 -13.37
N ASN A 640 -10.97 -22.20 -12.62
CA ASN A 640 -9.81 -22.98 -12.21
C ASN A 640 -8.93 -23.50 -13.35
N LYS A 641 -8.95 -22.87 -14.52
CA LYS A 641 -7.98 -23.18 -15.57
C LYS A 641 -6.57 -22.84 -15.09
N PRO A 642 -5.60 -23.76 -15.23
CA PRO A 642 -4.22 -23.48 -14.91
C PRO A 642 -3.56 -22.57 -15.96
N VAL A 643 -2.57 -21.81 -15.52
CA VAL A 643 -1.65 -21.07 -16.39
C VAL A 643 -0.54 -22.03 -16.81
N GLU A 644 -0.23 -22.07 -18.10
CA GLU A 644 0.94 -22.79 -18.60
C GLU A 644 2.21 -22.02 -18.18
N LEU A 645 3.05 -22.66 -17.40
CA LEU A 645 4.31 -22.09 -16.90
C LEU A 645 5.50 -22.85 -17.47
N PRO A 646 6.60 -22.16 -17.79
CA PRO A 646 7.86 -22.84 -18.06
C PRO A 646 8.32 -23.56 -16.79
N THR A 647 8.99 -24.71 -16.94
CA THR A 647 9.60 -25.43 -15.81
C THR A 647 10.68 -24.56 -15.17
N LEU A 648 10.58 -24.30 -13.89
CA LEU A 648 11.54 -23.49 -13.13
C LEU A 648 11.86 -24.10 -11.77
N ASP A 649 13.15 -24.14 -11.45
CA ASP A 649 13.61 -24.34 -10.10
C ASP A 649 13.55 -23.00 -9.36
N HIS A 650 12.85 -22.96 -8.22
CA HIS A 650 12.80 -21.77 -7.38
C HIS A 650 13.66 -21.93 -6.12
N SER A 651 14.22 -20.81 -5.66
CA SER A 651 15.05 -20.76 -4.45
C SER A 651 14.23 -20.44 -3.19
N LEU A 652 12.94 -20.14 -3.34
CA LEU A 652 12.03 -19.80 -2.25
C LEU A 652 11.80 -20.98 -1.32
N GLN A 653 11.87 -20.70 -0.03
CA GLN A 653 11.66 -21.67 1.05
C GLN A 653 10.18 -21.71 1.43
N LEU A 654 9.60 -22.90 1.47
CA LEU A 654 8.21 -23.16 1.83
C LEU A 654 8.16 -24.16 2.98
N ARG A 655 7.35 -23.87 3.98
CA ARG A 655 7.04 -24.81 5.05
C ARG A 655 5.83 -25.65 4.64
N ALA A 656 5.97 -26.97 4.70
CA ALA A 656 4.88 -27.89 4.35
C ALA A 656 3.61 -27.63 5.18
N ASP A 657 3.78 -27.35 6.48
CA ASP A 657 2.67 -27.08 7.42
C ASP A 657 1.92 -25.76 7.15
N ASP A 658 2.47 -24.86 6.34
CA ASP A 658 1.84 -23.60 5.95
C ASP A 658 1.07 -23.68 4.64
N VAL A 659 1.31 -24.74 3.84
CA VAL A 659 0.63 -24.93 2.56
C VAL A 659 -0.83 -25.26 2.80
N ASN A 660 -1.72 -24.41 2.27
CA ASN A 660 -3.19 -24.52 2.40
C ASN A 660 -3.70 -24.56 3.85
N LYS A 661 -2.92 -24.05 4.82
CA LYS A 661 -3.30 -24.03 6.22
C LYS A 661 -4.55 -23.20 6.44
N GLY A 662 -5.52 -23.75 7.19
CA GLY A 662 -6.76 -23.05 7.54
C GLY A 662 -7.71 -22.84 6.37
N VAL A 663 -7.45 -23.43 5.22
CA VAL A 663 -8.40 -23.42 4.10
C VAL A 663 -9.64 -24.20 4.54
N GLN A 664 -10.79 -23.51 4.53
CA GLN A 664 -12.04 -24.16 4.91
C GLN A 664 -12.41 -25.22 3.88
N THR A 665 -12.80 -26.38 4.39
CA THR A 665 -13.22 -27.54 3.58
C THR A 665 -14.67 -27.45 3.09
N ASP A 666 -15.42 -26.42 3.44
CA ASP A 666 -16.72 -26.08 2.83
C ASP A 666 -16.54 -25.54 1.41
N LEU A 667 -15.80 -26.31 0.67
CA LEU A 667 -15.65 -26.14 -0.76
C LEU A 667 -16.91 -26.70 -1.41
N ASP A 668 -17.36 -26.07 -2.50
CA ASP A 668 -18.36 -26.69 -3.34
C ASP A 668 -17.83 -28.05 -3.86
N GLU A 669 -18.71 -28.87 -4.49
CA GLU A 669 -18.34 -30.18 -5.05
C GLU A 669 -17.13 -30.13 -6.02
N LYS A 670 -16.70 -28.92 -6.44
CA LYS A 670 -15.56 -28.67 -7.32
C LYS A 670 -14.33 -28.16 -6.59
N GLY A 671 -14.34 -28.09 -5.25
CA GLY A 671 -13.22 -27.61 -4.45
C GLY A 671 -12.99 -26.10 -4.47
N ILE A 672 -14.02 -25.30 -4.72
CA ILE A 672 -13.97 -23.84 -4.82
C ILE A 672 -14.64 -23.24 -3.58
N ALA A 673 -13.96 -22.31 -2.92
CA ALA A 673 -14.54 -21.57 -1.79
C ALA A 673 -15.80 -20.82 -2.28
N LYS A 674 -16.90 -20.91 -1.51
CA LYS A 674 -18.14 -20.20 -1.83
C LYS A 674 -17.91 -18.69 -1.82
N THR A 675 -18.14 -18.06 -2.95
CA THR A 675 -18.01 -16.62 -3.14
C THR A 675 -19.37 -15.94 -3.11
N ALA A 676 -19.38 -14.61 -3.02
CA ALA A 676 -20.60 -13.80 -3.15
C ALA A 676 -21.39 -14.12 -4.39
N ARG A 677 -20.69 -14.39 -5.47
CA ARG A 677 -21.29 -14.69 -6.77
C ARG A 677 -22.02 -16.02 -6.75
N ASP A 678 -21.44 -17.02 -6.06
CA ASP A 678 -22.07 -18.33 -5.89
C ASP A 678 -23.32 -18.22 -5.01
N GLU A 679 -23.31 -17.40 -3.98
CA GLU A 679 -24.49 -17.13 -3.15
C GLU A 679 -25.59 -16.42 -3.92
N VAL A 680 -25.25 -15.40 -4.73
CA VAL A 680 -26.24 -14.73 -5.61
C VAL A 680 -26.77 -15.69 -6.67
N ARG A 681 -25.92 -16.55 -7.25
CA ARG A 681 -26.33 -17.58 -8.19
C ARG A 681 -27.25 -18.60 -7.52
N MET A 682 -26.88 -19.11 -6.33
CA MET A 682 -27.72 -20.03 -5.57
C MET A 682 -29.04 -19.39 -5.12
N ALA A 683 -29.04 -18.10 -4.78
CA ALA A 683 -30.27 -17.38 -4.46
C ALA A 683 -31.17 -17.15 -5.69
N ARG A 684 -30.58 -16.92 -6.87
CA ARG A 684 -31.30 -16.87 -8.15
C ARG A 684 -31.87 -18.21 -8.50
N ASP A 685 -31.11 -19.30 -8.38
CA ASP A 685 -31.55 -20.66 -8.67
C ASP A 685 -32.62 -21.14 -7.70
N LYS A 686 -32.65 -20.66 -6.46
CA LYS A 686 -33.69 -20.95 -5.46
C LYS A 686 -34.99 -20.14 -5.66
N LYS A 687 -34.91 -18.92 -6.19
CA LYS A 687 -36.08 -18.21 -6.68
C LYS A 687 -36.25 -18.66 -8.11
N HIS A 688 -37.31 -19.40 -8.42
CA HIS A 688 -37.71 -19.70 -9.80
C HIS A 688 -37.91 -18.37 -10.57
N VAL A 689 -36.82 -17.69 -10.89
CA VAL A 689 -36.83 -16.59 -11.83
C VAL A 689 -36.99 -17.23 -13.20
N VAL A 690 -38.12 -17.03 -13.80
CA VAL A 690 -38.32 -17.36 -15.22
C VAL A 690 -37.27 -16.57 -15.96
N ARG A 691 -36.22 -17.23 -16.42
CA ARG A 691 -35.17 -16.59 -17.23
C ARG A 691 -35.82 -16.12 -18.51
N THR A 692 -35.60 -14.86 -18.85
CA THR A 692 -36.05 -14.39 -20.15
C THR A 692 -35.13 -14.95 -21.24
N PRO A 693 -35.60 -15.07 -22.49
CA PRO A 693 -34.73 -15.46 -23.61
C PRO A 693 -33.50 -14.55 -23.77
N GLU A 694 -33.62 -13.29 -23.36
CA GLU A 694 -32.53 -12.29 -23.34
C GLU A 694 -31.49 -12.66 -22.29
N ASP A 695 -31.89 -13.08 -21.09
CA ASP A 695 -30.96 -13.49 -20.02
C ASP A 695 -30.17 -14.74 -20.44
N GLU A 696 -30.82 -15.69 -21.12
CA GLU A 696 -30.16 -16.88 -21.64
C GLU A 696 -29.22 -16.58 -22.80
N ALA A 697 -29.61 -15.67 -23.68
CA ALA A 697 -28.76 -15.21 -24.78
C ALA A 697 -27.52 -14.47 -24.25
N MET A 698 -27.68 -13.62 -23.22
CA MET A 698 -26.60 -12.92 -22.59
C MET A 698 -25.63 -13.84 -21.84
N GLU A 699 -26.16 -14.85 -21.12
CA GLU A 699 -25.34 -15.86 -20.46
C GLU A 699 -24.55 -16.72 -21.46
N ARG A 700 -25.18 -17.07 -22.58
CA ARG A 700 -24.52 -17.81 -23.65
C ARG A 700 -23.40 -17.00 -24.29
N LEU A 701 -23.65 -15.73 -24.59
CA LEU A 701 -22.66 -14.79 -25.10
C LEU A 701 -21.49 -14.62 -24.09
N TYR A 702 -21.81 -14.54 -22.83
CA TYR A 702 -20.82 -14.47 -21.76
C TYR A 702 -19.96 -15.75 -21.71
N ARG A 703 -20.57 -16.93 -21.73
CA ARG A 703 -19.85 -18.20 -21.71
C ARG A 703 -18.99 -18.39 -22.94
N GLU A 704 -19.54 -18.10 -24.12
CA GLU A 704 -18.84 -18.28 -25.39
C GLU A 704 -17.72 -17.22 -25.58
N ARG A 705 -18.02 -15.97 -25.27
CA ARG A 705 -17.13 -14.84 -25.60
C ARG A 705 -16.19 -14.41 -24.49
N ILE A 706 -16.54 -14.62 -23.25
CA ILE A 706 -15.71 -14.22 -22.10
C ILE A 706 -15.01 -15.43 -21.48
N LEU A 707 -15.73 -16.53 -21.29
CA LEU A 707 -15.17 -17.72 -20.65
C LEU A 707 -14.56 -18.72 -21.65
N ASN A 708 -14.63 -18.49 -22.96
CA ASN A 708 -14.19 -19.39 -24.01
C ASN A 708 -14.73 -20.85 -23.85
N GLN A 709 -15.90 -21.01 -23.24
CA GLN A 709 -16.54 -22.29 -23.05
C GLN A 709 -17.41 -22.61 -24.27
N THR A 710 -17.12 -23.71 -24.98
CA THR A 710 -17.96 -24.20 -26.08
C THR A 710 -19.24 -24.77 -25.48
N PRO A 711 -20.45 -24.50 -26.05
CA PRO A 711 -21.69 -25.09 -25.57
C PRO A 711 -21.62 -26.63 -25.63
N SER A 712 -22.12 -27.30 -24.57
CA SER A 712 -22.20 -28.75 -24.59
C SER A 712 -23.18 -29.21 -25.69
N SER A 713 -22.93 -30.37 -26.30
CA SER A 713 -23.67 -30.89 -27.43
C SER A 713 -25.17 -31.11 -27.17
N GLU A 714 -25.60 -31.11 -25.93
CA GLU A 714 -27.00 -31.32 -25.52
C GLU A 714 -27.90 -30.06 -25.64
N GLN A 715 -27.32 -28.88 -25.89
CA GLN A 715 -28.07 -27.60 -26.00
C GLN A 715 -28.33 -27.18 -27.45
N LYS A 716 -28.12 -28.07 -28.44
CA LYS A 716 -28.24 -27.71 -29.86
C LYS A 716 -29.67 -27.70 -30.43
N GLU A 717 -30.70 -28.00 -29.67
CA GLU A 717 -32.08 -28.15 -30.23
C GLU A 717 -32.99 -26.91 -30.13
N ALA A 718 -32.50 -25.77 -29.65
CA ALA A 718 -33.30 -24.53 -29.73
C ALA A 718 -32.64 -23.54 -30.70
N LYS A 719 -33.11 -23.48 -31.95
CA LYS A 719 -32.74 -22.42 -32.88
C LYS A 719 -33.33 -21.09 -32.38
N PRO A 720 -32.55 -20.09 -32.03
CA PRO A 720 -33.07 -18.76 -31.71
C PRO A 720 -33.43 -18.01 -32.98
N ALA A 721 -34.58 -17.35 -32.97
CA ALA A 721 -34.91 -16.34 -33.95
C ALA A 721 -33.87 -15.20 -33.87
N ILE A 722 -33.33 -14.80 -35.02
CA ILE A 722 -32.42 -13.67 -35.15
C ILE A 722 -33.26 -12.41 -34.91
N VAL A 723 -33.08 -11.78 -33.77
CA VAL A 723 -33.57 -10.40 -33.56
C VAL A 723 -32.46 -9.45 -34.03
N GLN A 724 -32.66 -8.80 -35.17
CA GLN A 724 -31.88 -7.63 -35.57
C GLN A 724 -32.22 -6.50 -34.60
N ILE A 725 -31.27 -6.06 -33.81
CA ILE A 725 -31.37 -4.80 -33.07
C ILE A 725 -30.82 -3.72 -34.02
N GLU A 726 -31.72 -2.96 -34.62
CA GLU A 726 -31.37 -1.67 -35.20
C GLU A 726 -31.10 -0.67 -34.06
N VAL A 727 -30.05 0.13 -34.23
CA VAL A 727 -29.40 1.06 -33.30
C VAL A 727 -30.35 2.12 -32.78
#